data_652bbe654b9a258a8770b2f0b38072fa
#
_entry.id   652bbe654b9a258a8770b2f0b38072fa
#
_cell.length_a   1.000
_cell.length_b   1.000
_cell.length_c   1.000
_cell.angle_alpha   90.00
_cell.angle_beta   90.00
_cell.angle_gamma   90.00
#
_symmetry.space_group_name_H-M   'P 1'
#
loop_
_entity.id
_entity.type
_entity.pdbx_description
1 polymer ?
#
loop_
_entity_poly.entity_id
_entity_poly.type
_entity_poly.pdbx_seq_one_letter_code
_entity_poly.pdbx_strand_id
1 'polypeptide(L)'
;MMNIYKFNFKQLLTIAFSLLLTVPLTVSAQAVEDSKDDAVEEVVVTGIRSALANAVAQKRSSDNLIEVIVAEDIGKLPDQNLAEVLENITGVQITRTAGVGTGVQIRGTNSNRVEINGVSTVGSGSGRGGISFEDVNAAIISSLEVIKSPEAKTTEGAIGGIVNLKTIRPLDLSERLGSLRYQLEESSLSVEDALPRISGAFGDTWSSDAGDFGFVFTGSITEQEAVSFRPRADRDNIASPSGSDPSEYLGIQFLLQEQENDDYETNNISTTFEWAPSFNENLTLSFDAVITEQERSRDQYRLQGSGVSSLKNISIPSAFEYVDFGVGPGRYPAAYKGELVPDLANDDDDPNLRFSSETNSRVTDTDVFSFRGELEGDRLFTTFEISQSSSDTLNPTLNTTVNFINPNCPLDGKSNDNCVPYIYDFSDGALAFGVNYNSAYAPSPSDLLDPNNVVLDQVDLGRNTNTNEQSSMRLDFTYDLDWNSITTIDFGIRSSEQSSVFDKVSGKIGGFSKMVDSPNGSLFSQLLVPGPTNFCSGDGRSLCITNFLLIDPDLSFSDPFGVIKILQDAVIAHDPSSPSIMNIKSDTNSYYDVSEESTALYAQANFEHGMYRGNFGFRYVDTEVDSVAFGPANSSGARSLVSTKGSYDYILPRINIVAELNDEMLVRFGFTSDIRRPGFNNLNTGFTFNTSENASVSLGNPGLEPEEVDSIEIGFEWYFAPAAVASVGYFTKDRTNIFGQDFEGALLVVDPSTTDGFARETDPTCPGGGIYNPIVQPNVLGDPNTTGMCVDFTRPGNDAETTTQSGLEFAFQYDLSSFEETLGWASGFGVLANYTTQDFSGGSTKDCTSGRGLTVLGDVCIDRGLLDFSEDAYNLTVFYEKNKLSARMRYTWREAFRTNDFAGGANSSGSSTFSFPVWTLDRAQLNASVNYDVNDKLNIGLEAVNLTEEGISQHCVSQTGPLCFAGIPDRRITIGASYRF
;
A
#
# COMPACT_ATOMS: atom_id res chain seq x y z
N MET A 1 -20.52 -10.55 22.41
CA MET A 1 -21.92 -10.18 22.18
C MET A 1 -21.99 -8.65 22.15
N MET A 2 -21.71 -8.08 21.03
CA MET A 2 -22.10 -6.69 20.73
C MET A 2 -22.85 -6.76 19.41
N ASN A 3 -24.16 -6.53 19.48
CA ASN A 3 -24.98 -6.29 18.31
C ASN A 3 -24.65 -4.89 17.82
N ILE A 4 -23.73 -4.79 16.89
CA ILE A 4 -23.56 -3.59 16.09
C ILE A 4 -24.67 -3.64 15.05
N TYR A 5 -25.53 -2.64 15.05
CA TYR A 5 -26.52 -2.40 14.03
C TYR A 5 -25.76 -2.23 12.71
N LYS A 6 -25.73 -3.26 11.88
CA LYS A 6 -25.36 -3.11 10.48
C LYS A 6 -26.41 -2.24 9.83
N PHE A 7 -26.08 -0.97 9.67
CA PHE A 7 -26.83 -0.08 8.77
C PHE A 7 -26.63 -0.63 7.35
N ASN A 8 -27.69 -1.08 6.76
CA ASN A 8 -27.64 -1.68 5.43
C ASN A 8 -27.54 -0.53 4.41
N PHE A 9 -26.33 -0.27 3.92
CA PHE A 9 -25.99 0.78 2.97
C PHE A 9 -26.93 0.84 1.76
N LYS A 10 -27.31 -0.32 1.22
CA LYS A 10 -28.32 -0.42 0.14
C LYS A 10 -29.66 0.20 0.51
N GLN A 11 -30.04 0.17 1.81
CA GLN A 11 -31.28 0.82 2.27
C GLN A 11 -31.14 2.34 2.39
N LEU A 12 -29.97 2.85 2.76
CA LEU A 12 -29.69 4.29 2.84
C LEU A 12 -29.66 4.93 1.45
N LEU A 13 -29.03 4.29 0.48
CA LEU A 13 -29.03 4.73 -0.93
C LEU A 13 -30.44 4.70 -1.52
N THR A 14 -31.24 3.66 -1.22
CA THR A 14 -32.64 3.57 -1.69
C THR A 14 -33.49 4.67 -1.06
N ILE A 15 -33.26 5.04 0.20
CA ILE A 15 -33.97 6.14 0.88
C ILE A 15 -33.52 7.49 0.31
N ALA A 16 -32.21 7.71 0.10
CA ALA A 16 -31.66 8.94 -0.49
C ALA A 16 -32.16 9.13 -1.93
N PHE A 17 -32.17 8.07 -2.74
CA PHE A 17 -32.72 8.10 -4.11
C PHE A 17 -34.24 8.28 -4.13
N SER A 18 -34.96 7.74 -3.15
CA SER A 18 -36.42 7.92 -3.03
C SER A 18 -36.81 9.33 -2.58
N LEU A 19 -36.00 9.98 -1.75
CA LEU A 19 -36.17 11.39 -1.34
C LEU A 19 -35.86 12.37 -2.49
N LEU A 20 -34.91 12.07 -3.34
CA LEU A 20 -34.59 12.86 -4.54
C LEU A 20 -35.74 12.89 -5.58
N LEU A 21 -36.58 11.86 -5.62
CA LEU A 21 -37.69 11.75 -6.58
C LEU A 21 -39.00 12.34 -6.08
N THR A 22 -39.12 12.80 -4.83
CA THR A 22 -40.40 13.22 -4.21
C THR A 22 -40.48 14.70 -3.80
N VAL A 23 -39.44 15.52 -4.06
CA VAL A 23 -39.48 16.95 -3.72
C VAL A 23 -40.17 17.74 -4.85
N PRO A 24 -41.33 18.37 -4.64
CA PRO A 24 -41.98 19.20 -5.66
C PRO A 24 -41.22 20.53 -5.87
N LEU A 25 -40.75 20.72 -7.08
CA LEU A 25 -40.09 21.90 -7.61
C LEU A 25 -41.04 23.11 -7.68
N THR A 26 -41.05 23.96 -6.66
CA THR A 26 -41.51 25.35 -6.83
C THR A 26 -40.89 26.26 -5.78
N VAL A 27 -39.78 26.88 -6.09
CA VAL A 27 -39.38 28.19 -5.50
C VAL A 27 -38.68 29.01 -6.59
N SER A 28 -39.19 30.23 -6.81
CA SER A 28 -38.67 31.18 -7.79
C SER A 28 -37.46 31.96 -7.21
N ALA A 29 -36.39 32.02 -7.98
CA ALA A 29 -35.21 32.79 -7.65
C ALA A 29 -35.40 34.29 -7.88
N GLN A 30 -34.93 35.12 -6.93
CA GLN A 30 -34.61 36.52 -7.18
C GLN A 30 -33.10 36.72 -7.02
N ALA A 31 -32.48 37.22 -8.07
CA ALA A 31 -31.07 37.58 -8.08
C ALA A 31 -30.80 38.86 -7.31
N VAL A 32 -29.78 38.88 -6.53
CA VAL A 32 -29.15 40.08 -5.93
C VAL A 32 -27.73 40.15 -6.44
N GLU A 33 -27.42 41.23 -7.19
CA GLU A 33 -26.06 41.64 -7.53
C GLU A 33 -25.43 42.32 -6.34
N ASP A 34 -24.29 41.85 -5.88
CA ASP A 34 -23.34 42.74 -5.22
C ASP A 34 -21.88 42.25 -5.30
N SER A 35 -20.99 43.24 -5.42
CA SER A 35 -19.58 43.13 -5.70
C SER A 35 -18.77 42.71 -4.49
N LYS A 36 -17.85 41.77 -4.63
CA LYS A 36 -16.83 41.46 -3.64
C LYS A 36 -15.44 41.23 -4.20
N ASP A 37 -14.49 41.66 -3.39
CA ASP A 37 -13.04 41.58 -3.55
C ASP A 37 -12.50 40.13 -3.64
N ASP A 38 -11.34 40.00 -4.25
CA ASP A 38 -10.59 38.86 -4.66
C ASP A 38 -10.27 37.81 -3.57
N ALA A 39 -11.25 37.08 -3.10
CA ALA A 39 -11.02 35.74 -2.64
C ALA A 39 -11.08 34.82 -3.87
N VAL A 40 -10.08 33.95 -4.06
CA VAL A 40 -10.12 32.96 -5.13
C VAL A 40 -11.29 32.02 -4.83
N GLU A 41 -12.43 32.28 -5.43
CA GLU A 41 -13.61 31.42 -5.37
C GLU A 41 -13.24 30.03 -5.88
N GLU A 42 -13.50 28.99 -5.10
CA GLU A 42 -13.43 27.60 -5.53
C GLU A 42 -14.65 27.30 -6.42
N VAL A 43 -14.66 27.93 -7.60
CA VAL A 43 -15.72 27.79 -8.59
C VAL A 43 -15.70 26.36 -9.11
N VAL A 44 -16.86 25.75 -9.26
CA VAL A 44 -17.02 24.52 -10.03
C VAL A 44 -16.51 24.77 -11.46
N VAL A 45 -15.29 24.32 -11.71
CA VAL A 45 -14.54 24.55 -12.92
C VAL A 45 -14.98 23.51 -13.95
N THR A 46 -15.19 23.92 -15.21
CA THR A 46 -15.52 22.99 -16.27
C THR A 46 -14.43 22.97 -17.35
N GLY A 47 -13.86 21.79 -17.59
CA GLY A 47 -12.85 21.56 -18.62
C GLY A 47 -11.41 21.58 -18.11
N ILE A 48 -10.52 20.96 -18.88
CA ILE A 48 -9.09 20.75 -18.56
C ILE A 48 -8.38 22.09 -18.31
N ARG A 49 -8.57 23.08 -19.17
CA ARG A 49 -7.87 24.37 -19.10
C ARG A 49 -8.26 25.18 -17.87
N SER A 50 -9.55 25.19 -17.57
CA SER A 50 -10.04 25.92 -16.42
C SER A 50 -9.55 25.28 -15.12
N ALA A 51 -9.52 23.94 -15.02
CA ALA A 51 -8.94 23.22 -13.90
C ALA A 51 -7.44 23.55 -13.72
N LEU A 52 -6.67 23.55 -14.81
CA LEU A 52 -5.25 23.89 -14.80
C LEU A 52 -5.00 25.35 -14.41
N ALA A 53 -5.81 26.28 -14.90
CA ALA A 53 -5.68 27.71 -14.54
C ALA A 53 -5.97 27.93 -13.05
N ASN A 54 -7.00 27.29 -12.50
CA ASN A 54 -7.34 27.36 -11.09
C ASN A 54 -6.24 26.74 -10.21
N ALA A 55 -5.71 25.55 -10.57
CA ALA A 55 -4.59 24.93 -9.87
C ALA A 55 -3.34 25.84 -9.84
N VAL A 56 -3.00 26.46 -10.97
CA VAL A 56 -1.89 27.42 -11.07
C VAL A 56 -2.13 28.66 -10.19
N ALA A 57 -3.37 29.18 -10.16
CA ALA A 57 -3.70 30.34 -9.33
C ALA A 57 -3.58 30.02 -7.83
N GLN A 58 -4.09 28.87 -7.38
CA GLN A 58 -3.96 28.42 -6.00
C GLN A 58 -2.49 28.21 -5.61
N LYS A 59 -1.70 27.53 -6.45
CA LYS A 59 -0.26 27.37 -6.23
C LYS A 59 0.47 28.72 -6.09
N ARG A 60 0.18 29.68 -6.97
CA ARG A 60 0.82 30.99 -6.99
C ARG A 60 0.51 31.81 -5.75
N SER A 61 -0.73 31.80 -5.26
CA SER A 61 -1.18 32.57 -4.09
C SER A 61 -0.67 32.03 -2.76
N SER A 62 -0.33 30.74 -2.69
CA SER A 62 0.16 30.12 -1.46
C SER A 62 1.52 30.66 -1.02
N ASP A 63 1.75 30.77 0.31
CA ASP A 63 3.04 31.12 0.89
C ASP A 63 3.98 29.93 1.02
N ASN A 64 3.43 28.74 1.18
CA ASN A 64 4.18 27.50 1.24
C ASN A 64 4.25 26.81 -0.15
N LEU A 65 5.11 25.79 -0.26
CA LEU A 65 5.22 25.01 -1.50
C LEU A 65 4.11 23.97 -1.55
N ILE A 66 3.14 24.21 -2.41
CA ILE A 66 2.03 23.29 -2.68
C ILE A 66 1.95 22.92 -4.15
N GLU A 67 1.34 21.75 -4.40
CA GLU A 67 0.88 21.35 -5.73
C GLU A 67 -0.61 21.06 -5.65
N VAL A 68 -1.36 21.49 -6.65
CA VAL A 68 -2.82 21.38 -6.65
C VAL A 68 -3.29 20.70 -7.93
N ILE A 69 -4.24 19.79 -7.80
CA ILE A 69 -5.00 19.24 -8.93
C ILE A 69 -6.47 19.51 -8.66
N VAL A 70 -7.12 20.20 -9.58
CA VAL A 70 -8.55 20.53 -9.53
C VAL A 70 -9.32 19.62 -10.47
N ALA A 71 -10.49 19.15 -10.07
CA ALA A 71 -11.36 18.35 -10.93
C ALA A 71 -11.76 19.13 -12.18
N GLU A 72 -11.73 18.45 -13.34
CA GLU A 72 -12.11 19.05 -14.65
C GLU A 72 -13.62 19.28 -14.76
N ASP A 73 -14.36 18.56 -13.95
CA ASP A 73 -15.80 18.57 -13.81
C ASP A 73 -16.16 17.93 -12.46
N ILE A 74 -17.39 18.03 -12.05
CA ILE A 74 -17.88 17.45 -10.81
C ILE A 74 -17.65 15.94 -10.81
N GLY A 75 -16.89 15.47 -9.81
CA GLY A 75 -16.49 14.08 -9.70
C GLY A 75 -15.64 13.55 -10.86
N LYS A 76 -14.92 14.44 -11.56
CA LYS A 76 -14.05 14.07 -12.67
C LYS A 76 -12.63 14.61 -12.46
N LEU A 77 -11.84 13.89 -11.69
CA LEU A 77 -10.39 14.07 -11.66
C LEU A 77 -9.74 13.52 -12.95
N PRO A 78 -8.47 13.86 -13.23
CA PRO A 78 -7.75 13.38 -14.42
C PRO A 78 -7.73 11.86 -14.60
N ASP A 79 -7.75 11.12 -13.50
CA ASP A 79 -7.77 9.66 -13.43
C ASP A 79 -8.78 9.23 -12.36
N GLN A 80 -9.23 7.98 -12.42
CA GLN A 80 -10.25 7.47 -11.50
C GLN A 80 -9.67 6.98 -10.17
N ASN A 81 -8.44 6.48 -10.18
CA ASN A 81 -7.70 6.09 -8.98
C ASN A 81 -6.91 7.30 -8.45
N LEU A 82 -7.05 7.62 -7.16
CA LEU A 82 -6.41 8.78 -6.55
C LEU A 82 -4.88 8.72 -6.55
N ALA A 83 -4.27 7.53 -6.44
CA ALA A 83 -2.82 7.39 -6.56
C ALA A 83 -2.35 7.75 -7.98
N GLU A 84 -3.09 7.32 -9.02
CA GLU A 84 -2.81 7.69 -10.41
C GLU A 84 -2.97 9.20 -10.66
N VAL A 85 -3.94 9.84 -9.99
CA VAL A 85 -4.09 11.30 -10.02
C VAL A 85 -2.86 11.97 -9.43
N LEU A 86 -2.38 11.51 -8.26
CA LEU A 86 -1.22 12.06 -7.56
C LEU A 86 0.08 11.89 -8.34
N GLU A 87 0.21 10.86 -9.17
CA GLU A 87 1.37 10.65 -10.03
C GLU A 87 1.61 11.80 -11.05
N ASN A 88 0.58 12.62 -11.33
CA ASN A 88 0.74 13.83 -12.14
C ASN A 88 1.52 14.95 -11.44
N ILE A 89 1.76 14.84 -10.14
CA ILE A 89 2.48 15.83 -9.33
C ILE A 89 3.99 15.54 -9.37
N THR A 90 4.79 16.59 -9.51
CA THR A 90 6.25 16.50 -9.48
C THR A 90 6.74 15.91 -8.16
N GLY A 91 7.71 15.01 -8.20
CA GLY A 91 8.25 14.37 -7.00
C GLY A 91 7.36 13.28 -6.40
N VAL A 92 6.24 12.96 -7.03
CA VAL A 92 5.36 11.86 -6.61
C VAL A 92 5.62 10.63 -7.47
N GLN A 93 5.78 9.49 -6.81
CA GLN A 93 5.89 8.16 -7.43
C GLN A 93 4.84 7.25 -6.78
N ILE A 94 4.31 6.30 -7.53
CA ILE A 94 3.31 5.36 -7.01
C ILE A 94 3.78 3.92 -7.11
N THR A 95 3.29 3.10 -6.20
CA THR A 95 3.37 1.64 -6.29
C THR A 95 2.03 1.09 -6.76
N ARG A 96 2.07 -0.02 -7.48
CA ARG A 96 0.88 -0.67 -8.03
C ARG A 96 0.82 -2.13 -7.62
N THR A 97 -0.37 -2.59 -7.26
CA THR A 97 -0.68 -4.01 -7.03
C THR A 97 -1.63 -4.46 -8.13
N ALA A 98 -1.30 -5.53 -8.84
CA ALA A 98 -2.08 -6.03 -9.98
C ALA A 98 -2.47 -4.93 -11.02
N GLY A 99 -1.61 -3.92 -11.20
CA GLY A 99 -1.88 -2.81 -12.11
C GLY A 99 -2.72 -1.65 -11.53
N VAL A 100 -3.23 -1.76 -10.31
CA VAL A 100 -3.96 -0.70 -9.59
C VAL A 100 -2.99 0.09 -8.72
N GLY A 101 -3.06 1.42 -8.74
CA GLY A 101 -2.26 2.30 -7.89
C GLY A 101 -2.71 2.18 -6.43
N THR A 102 -1.82 1.75 -5.53
CA THR A 102 -2.13 1.49 -4.12
C THR A 102 -1.31 2.35 -3.16
N GLY A 103 -0.05 2.60 -3.45
CA GLY A 103 0.85 3.36 -2.59
C GLY A 103 1.36 4.62 -3.25
N VAL A 104 1.59 5.67 -2.44
CA VAL A 104 2.12 6.96 -2.89
C VAL A 104 3.38 7.28 -2.11
N GLN A 105 4.43 7.63 -2.83
CA GLN A 105 5.67 8.16 -2.29
C GLN A 105 5.85 9.59 -2.75
N ILE A 106 6.10 10.50 -1.82
CA ILE A 106 6.46 11.88 -2.12
C ILE A 106 7.94 12.03 -1.83
N ARG A 107 8.72 12.37 -2.89
CA ARG A 107 10.18 12.46 -2.78
C ARG A 107 10.79 11.22 -2.13
N GLY A 108 10.42 10.02 -2.65
CA GLY A 108 10.95 8.72 -2.24
C GLY A 108 10.58 8.24 -0.82
N THR A 109 9.65 8.87 -0.13
CA THR A 109 9.14 8.38 1.15
C THR A 109 7.64 8.16 1.12
N ASN A 110 7.17 7.07 1.73
CA ASN A 110 5.76 6.75 1.94
C ASN A 110 5.20 7.30 3.26
N SER A 111 6.01 8.03 4.02
CA SER A 111 5.56 8.67 5.26
C SER A 111 4.82 9.96 4.95
N ASN A 112 3.67 9.82 4.33
CA ASN A 112 2.76 10.89 3.97
C ASN A 112 1.60 10.91 4.96
N ARG A 113 0.95 12.06 5.07
CA ARG A 113 -0.31 12.21 5.79
C ARG A 113 -1.43 12.43 4.79
N VAL A 114 -2.54 11.73 4.97
CA VAL A 114 -3.75 11.95 4.16
C VAL A 114 -4.80 12.64 5.01
N GLU A 115 -5.33 13.72 4.50
CA GLU A 115 -6.38 14.51 5.12
C GLU A 115 -7.59 14.62 4.18
N ILE A 116 -8.78 14.75 4.75
CA ILE A 116 -10.00 15.14 4.04
C ILE A 116 -10.49 16.46 4.63
N ASN A 117 -10.56 17.52 3.82
CA ASN A 117 -10.90 18.88 4.27
C ASN A 117 -10.03 19.38 5.44
N GLY A 118 -8.75 18.98 5.48
CA GLY A 118 -7.82 19.32 6.57
C GLY A 118 -7.95 18.46 7.83
N VAL A 119 -8.84 17.49 7.84
CA VAL A 119 -9.00 16.50 8.92
C VAL A 119 -8.11 15.28 8.65
N SER A 120 -7.29 14.93 9.62
CA SER A 120 -6.45 13.73 9.51
C SER A 120 -7.29 12.47 9.48
N THR A 121 -6.92 11.55 8.60
CA THR A 121 -7.61 10.28 8.45
C THR A 121 -6.79 9.11 9.00
N VAL A 122 -7.45 8.01 9.33
CA VAL A 122 -6.83 6.72 9.62
C VAL A 122 -7.18 5.74 8.50
N GLY A 123 -6.34 4.74 8.28
CA GLY A 123 -6.51 3.77 7.20
C GLY A 123 -6.45 2.31 7.69
N SER A 124 -6.54 1.39 6.75
CA SER A 124 -6.68 -0.06 6.96
C SER A 124 -5.44 -0.77 7.52
N GLY A 125 -4.27 -0.13 7.51
CA GLY A 125 -3.02 -0.76 7.95
C GLY A 125 -2.66 -0.48 9.39
N SER A 126 -1.62 -1.13 9.88
CA SER A 126 -0.98 -0.84 11.19
C SER A 126 -0.06 0.39 11.13
N GLY A 127 -0.04 1.10 10.01
CA GLY A 127 0.74 2.31 9.77
C GLY A 127 -0.02 3.59 10.11
N ARG A 128 0.61 4.73 9.78
CA ARG A 128 0.07 6.07 10.05
C ARG A 128 -0.26 6.84 8.77
N GLY A 129 -0.38 6.16 7.65
CA GLY A 129 -0.52 6.78 6.33
C GLY A 129 -1.87 7.43 6.02
N GLY A 130 -2.86 7.27 6.89
CA GLY A 130 -4.23 7.71 6.65
C GLY A 130 -5.03 6.75 5.75
N ILE A 131 -6.17 7.21 5.25
CA ILE A 131 -7.04 6.42 4.36
C ILE A 131 -6.27 5.98 3.10
N SER A 132 -6.49 4.73 2.68
CA SER A 132 -5.85 4.21 1.47
C SER A 132 -6.46 4.83 0.21
N PHE A 133 -5.62 5.17 -0.77
CA PHE A 133 -6.09 5.82 -2.00
C PHE A 133 -6.97 4.91 -2.88
N GLU A 134 -6.90 3.61 -2.67
CA GLU A 134 -7.77 2.63 -3.32
C GLU A 134 -9.17 2.54 -2.67
N ASP A 135 -9.31 3.00 -1.42
CA ASP A 135 -10.57 2.96 -0.66
C ASP A 135 -11.46 4.18 -0.97
N VAL A 136 -10.93 5.24 -1.57
CA VAL A 136 -11.65 6.48 -1.88
C VAL A 136 -11.79 6.68 -3.38
N ASN A 137 -13.03 6.77 -3.84
CA ASN A 137 -13.30 7.06 -5.24
C ASN A 137 -13.06 8.54 -5.56
N ALA A 138 -12.35 8.80 -6.66
CA ALA A 138 -12.10 10.15 -7.15
C ALA A 138 -13.39 10.97 -7.41
N ALA A 139 -14.52 10.31 -7.60
CA ALA A 139 -15.81 10.95 -7.89
C ALA A 139 -16.37 11.80 -6.74
N ILE A 140 -15.93 11.59 -5.48
CA ILE A 140 -16.38 12.39 -4.33
C ILE A 140 -15.46 13.58 -4.03
N ILE A 141 -14.36 13.74 -4.76
CA ILE A 141 -13.31 14.73 -4.52
C ILE A 141 -13.39 15.86 -5.55
N SER A 142 -13.34 17.12 -5.10
CA SER A 142 -13.32 18.33 -5.94
C SER A 142 -11.90 18.75 -6.30
N SER A 143 -10.95 18.62 -5.38
CA SER A 143 -9.55 18.95 -5.61
C SER A 143 -8.62 18.18 -4.68
N LEU A 144 -7.36 18.06 -5.09
CA LEU A 144 -6.27 17.51 -4.28
C LEU A 144 -5.20 18.58 -4.09
N GLU A 145 -4.70 18.69 -2.88
CA GLU A 145 -3.58 19.55 -2.54
C GLU A 145 -2.46 18.71 -1.92
N VAL A 146 -1.24 18.82 -2.46
CA VAL A 146 -0.05 18.20 -1.88
C VAL A 146 0.84 19.29 -1.30
N ILE A 147 0.94 19.32 0.02
CA ILE A 147 1.75 20.29 0.77
C ILE A 147 3.12 19.66 1.00
N LYS A 148 4.16 20.24 0.39
CA LYS A 148 5.55 19.77 0.47
C LYS A 148 6.36 20.52 1.54
N SER A 149 6.02 21.79 1.82
CA SER A 149 6.65 22.62 2.82
C SER A 149 5.59 23.17 3.79
N PRO A 150 5.26 22.42 4.87
CA PRO A 150 4.20 22.81 5.80
C PRO A 150 4.55 24.05 6.63
N GLU A 151 3.52 24.79 7.03
CA GLU A 151 3.57 25.93 7.97
C GLU A 151 3.52 25.46 9.44
N ALA A 152 3.83 26.35 10.40
CA ALA A 152 3.78 25.99 11.83
C ALA A 152 2.36 25.59 12.32
N LYS A 153 1.31 26.14 11.72
CA LYS A 153 -0.08 25.74 11.98
C LYS A 153 -0.45 24.36 11.46
N THR A 154 0.32 23.83 10.50
CA THR A 154 0.09 22.52 9.90
C THR A 154 0.50 21.41 10.85
N THR A 155 -0.31 20.36 10.93
CA THR A 155 -0.04 19.20 11.81
C THR A 155 1.24 18.48 11.40
N GLU A 156 2.01 18.04 12.37
CA GLU A 156 3.25 17.31 12.21
C GLU A 156 3.05 15.83 11.81
N GLY A 157 4.12 15.16 11.42
CA GLY A 157 4.13 13.71 11.15
C GLY A 157 4.09 13.33 9.66
N ALA A 158 4.38 14.27 8.76
CA ALA A 158 4.33 14.09 7.32
C ALA A 158 5.66 14.45 6.65
N ILE A 159 6.69 13.66 6.84
CA ILE A 159 8.03 13.95 6.30
C ILE A 159 8.12 13.86 4.76
N GLY A 160 7.23 13.12 4.12
CA GLY A 160 7.06 13.12 2.67
C GLY A 160 6.31 14.37 2.21
N GLY A 161 5.12 14.54 2.71
CA GLY A 161 4.18 15.62 2.44
C GLY A 161 2.78 15.28 2.92
N ILE A 162 1.89 16.25 2.86
CA ILE A 162 0.48 16.08 3.21
C ILE A 162 -0.34 16.04 1.93
N VAL A 163 -1.20 15.05 1.79
CA VAL A 163 -2.19 14.95 0.71
C VAL A 163 -3.54 15.32 1.30
N ASN A 164 -4.06 16.49 0.96
CA ASN A 164 -5.35 16.96 1.42
C ASN A 164 -6.39 16.80 0.30
N LEU A 165 -7.35 15.92 0.53
CA LEU A 165 -8.49 15.65 -0.36
C LEU A 165 -9.61 16.63 0.00
N LYS A 166 -10.04 17.45 -0.94
CA LYS A 166 -11.09 18.44 -0.70
C LYS A 166 -12.40 18.00 -1.34
N THR A 167 -13.49 18.13 -0.61
CA THR A 167 -14.86 17.92 -1.10
C THR A 167 -15.48 19.26 -1.52
N ILE A 168 -16.64 19.23 -2.17
CA ILE A 168 -17.33 20.44 -2.63
C ILE A 168 -17.94 21.16 -1.42
N ARG A 169 -17.71 22.49 -1.34
CA ARG A 169 -18.32 23.37 -0.32
C ARG A 169 -19.66 23.89 -0.82
N PRO A 170 -20.76 23.63 -0.08
CA PRO A 170 -22.09 24.01 -0.58
C PRO A 170 -22.37 25.50 -0.64
N LEU A 171 -21.87 26.33 0.31
CA LEU A 171 -22.10 27.77 0.26
C LEU A 171 -21.34 28.48 -0.86
N ASP A 172 -20.33 27.84 -1.45
CA ASP A 172 -19.57 28.36 -2.61
C ASP A 172 -20.26 28.03 -3.95
N LEU A 173 -21.36 27.27 -3.93
CA LEU A 173 -22.09 26.94 -5.14
C LEU A 173 -22.78 28.18 -5.73
N SER A 174 -22.41 28.54 -6.95
CA SER A 174 -23.04 29.63 -7.71
C SER A 174 -24.40 29.24 -8.31
N GLU A 175 -24.64 27.92 -8.49
CA GLU A 175 -25.86 27.35 -9.03
C GLU A 175 -26.08 25.94 -8.45
N ARG A 176 -27.31 25.44 -8.59
CA ARG A 176 -27.64 24.07 -8.14
C ARG A 176 -26.76 23.06 -8.86
N LEU A 177 -26.14 22.20 -8.09
CA LEU A 177 -25.36 21.06 -8.53
C LEU A 177 -26.25 19.85 -8.76
N GLY A 178 -26.20 19.23 -9.94
CA GLY A 178 -26.84 17.95 -10.21
C GLY A 178 -26.09 17.17 -11.27
N SER A 179 -25.51 16.01 -10.94
CA SER A 179 -24.81 15.15 -11.89
C SER A 179 -25.04 13.67 -11.60
N LEU A 180 -25.09 12.87 -12.66
CA LEU A 180 -25.13 11.41 -12.61
C LEU A 180 -24.20 10.86 -13.68
N ARG A 181 -23.31 9.94 -13.32
CA ARG A 181 -22.35 9.30 -14.23
C ARG A 181 -22.55 7.79 -14.16
N TYR A 182 -22.58 7.15 -15.33
CA TYR A 182 -22.59 5.70 -15.48
C TYR A 182 -21.47 5.28 -16.41
N GLN A 183 -20.72 4.28 -16.01
CA GLN A 183 -19.57 3.77 -16.76
C GLN A 183 -19.55 2.24 -16.71
N LEU A 184 -18.91 1.65 -17.71
CA LEU A 184 -18.61 0.22 -17.78
C LEU A 184 -17.11 0.06 -18.03
N GLU A 185 -16.45 -0.74 -17.22
CA GLU A 185 -15.01 -1.05 -17.33
C GLU A 185 -14.82 -2.51 -17.70
N GLU A 186 -13.90 -2.76 -18.62
CA GLU A 186 -13.48 -4.09 -19.06
C GLU A 186 -11.96 -4.24 -18.91
N SER A 187 -11.53 -5.36 -18.34
CA SER A 187 -10.12 -5.76 -18.21
C SER A 187 -9.74 -6.71 -19.35
N SER A 188 -8.57 -6.51 -19.99
CA SER A 188 -8.09 -7.34 -21.11
C SER A 188 -7.74 -8.78 -20.70
N LEU A 189 -7.51 -9.04 -19.42
CA LEU A 189 -7.16 -10.35 -18.88
C LEU A 189 -8.33 -11.02 -18.14
N SER A 190 -9.42 -10.30 -17.89
CA SER A 190 -10.63 -10.84 -17.28
C SER A 190 -11.35 -11.82 -18.19
N VAL A 191 -12.07 -12.75 -17.58
CA VAL A 191 -13.06 -13.61 -18.24
C VAL A 191 -14.50 -13.18 -17.94
N GLU A 192 -14.66 -12.20 -17.05
CA GLU A 192 -15.94 -11.62 -16.67
C GLU A 192 -16.43 -10.57 -17.68
N ASP A 193 -17.72 -10.25 -17.66
CA ASP A 193 -18.30 -9.15 -18.43
C ASP A 193 -17.88 -7.80 -17.83
N ALA A 194 -18.02 -6.72 -18.64
CA ALA A 194 -17.67 -5.37 -18.20
C ALA A 194 -18.46 -4.94 -16.94
N LEU A 195 -17.73 -4.42 -15.95
CA LEU A 195 -18.24 -4.09 -14.62
C LEU A 195 -18.73 -2.64 -14.52
N PRO A 196 -19.82 -2.37 -13.75
CA PRO A 196 -20.44 -1.06 -13.67
C PRO A 196 -19.76 -0.15 -12.65
N ARG A 197 -19.74 1.15 -12.97
CA ARG A 197 -19.40 2.24 -12.07
C ARG A 197 -20.47 3.31 -12.13
N ILE A 198 -21.03 3.66 -10.98
CA ILE A 198 -22.08 4.68 -10.87
C ILE A 198 -21.62 5.72 -9.87
N SER A 199 -21.70 7.00 -10.26
CA SER A 199 -21.45 8.10 -9.32
C SER A 199 -22.42 9.25 -9.58
N GLY A 200 -22.66 10.05 -8.55
CA GLY A 200 -23.53 11.19 -8.65
C GLY A 200 -23.27 12.23 -7.57
N ALA A 201 -23.67 13.45 -7.87
CA ALA A 201 -23.60 14.57 -6.94
C ALA A 201 -24.88 15.40 -7.01
N PHE A 202 -25.32 15.89 -5.87
CA PHE A 202 -26.39 16.85 -5.73
C PHE A 202 -26.05 17.89 -4.67
N GLY A 203 -26.27 19.16 -4.98
CA GLY A 203 -26.07 20.25 -4.02
C GLY A 203 -26.96 21.44 -4.33
N ASP A 204 -27.30 22.17 -3.29
CA ASP A 204 -28.11 23.38 -3.39
C ASP A 204 -27.87 24.31 -2.21
N THR A 205 -28.15 25.58 -2.41
CA THR A 205 -28.12 26.62 -1.37
C THR A 205 -29.49 27.27 -1.24
N TRP A 206 -29.84 27.67 -0.04
CA TRP A 206 -31.09 28.42 0.20
C TRP A 206 -30.97 29.37 1.37
N SER A 207 -31.62 30.52 1.29
CA SER A 207 -31.70 31.51 2.35
C SER A 207 -33.02 31.43 3.10
N SER A 208 -32.99 31.67 4.41
CA SER A 208 -34.17 31.78 5.28
C SER A 208 -33.98 32.84 6.35
N ASP A 209 -35.02 33.08 7.18
CA ASP A 209 -34.89 33.97 8.34
C ASP A 209 -33.84 33.51 9.35
N ALA A 210 -33.42 32.23 9.31
CA ALA A 210 -32.40 31.68 10.18
C ALA A 210 -30.98 31.79 9.63
N GLY A 211 -30.81 32.24 8.38
CA GLY A 211 -29.53 32.41 7.71
C GLY A 211 -29.48 31.67 6.37
N ASP A 212 -28.27 31.57 5.83
CA ASP A 212 -27.97 30.89 4.59
C ASP A 212 -27.54 29.45 4.89
N PHE A 213 -28.04 28.52 4.12
CA PHE A 213 -27.77 27.09 4.23
C PHE A 213 -27.25 26.54 2.92
N GLY A 214 -26.31 25.63 3.00
CA GLY A 214 -25.83 24.88 1.88
C GLY A 214 -25.76 23.38 2.19
N PHE A 215 -26.04 22.55 1.21
CA PHE A 215 -25.96 21.09 1.30
C PHE A 215 -25.39 20.51 0.03
N VAL A 216 -24.41 19.61 0.16
CA VAL A 216 -23.90 18.80 -0.94
C VAL A 216 -23.86 17.33 -0.51
N PHE A 217 -24.31 16.49 -1.39
CA PHE A 217 -24.23 15.04 -1.30
C PHE A 217 -23.52 14.50 -2.54
N THR A 218 -22.50 13.69 -2.36
CA THR A 218 -21.86 12.92 -3.44
C THR A 218 -21.81 11.45 -3.08
N GLY A 219 -21.94 10.57 -4.05
CA GLY A 219 -21.88 9.13 -3.81
C GLY A 219 -21.39 8.38 -5.02
N SER A 220 -20.76 7.23 -4.79
CA SER A 220 -20.33 6.31 -5.83
C SER A 220 -20.44 4.86 -5.41
N ILE A 221 -20.76 4.02 -6.37
CA ILE A 221 -20.69 2.56 -6.30
C ILE A 221 -19.82 2.12 -7.46
N THR A 222 -18.75 1.39 -7.18
CA THR A 222 -17.77 0.97 -8.16
C THR A 222 -17.48 -0.51 -8.00
N GLU A 223 -17.62 -1.25 -9.09
CA GLU A 223 -17.11 -2.60 -9.21
C GLU A 223 -15.92 -2.58 -10.18
N GLN A 224 -14.84 -3.27 -9.85
CA GLN A 224 -13.62 -3.33 -10.66
C GLN A 224 -12.94 -4.68 -10.47
N GLU A 225 -12.50 -5.30 -11.55
CA GLU A 225 -11.63 -6.47 -11.53
C GLU A 225 -10.23 -6.09 -12.05
N ALA A 226 -9.20 -6.55 -11.36
CA ALA A 226 -7.81 -6.44 -11.80
C ALA A 226 -7.19 -7.84 -11.84
N VAL A 227 -6.76 -8.26 -13.03
CA VAL A 227 -6.14 -9.56 -13.25
C VAL A 227 -4.66 -9.40 -13.52
N SER A 228 -3.83 -10.22 -12.89
CA SER A 228 -2.40 -10.26 -13.16
C SER A 228 -1.84 -11.68 -13.18
N PHE A 229 -0.88 -11.92 -14.08
CA PHE A 229 -0.09 -13.14 -14.09
C PHE A 229 1.28 -12.88 -13.47
N ARG A 230 1.72 -13.82 -12.58
CA ARG A 230 2.96 -13.65 -11.79
C ARG A 230 3.82 -14.92 -11.83
N PRO A 231 4.53 -15.20 -12.93
CA PRO A 231 5.50 -16.30 -12.96
C PRO A 231 6.74 -15.96 -12.13
N ARG A 232 7.30 -16.99 -11.49
CA ARG A 232 8.49 -16.89 -10.64
C ARG A 232 9.39 -18.10 -10.83
N ALA A 233 10.72 -17.90 -10.78
CA ALA A 233 11.70 -18.96 -10.71
C ALA A 233 12.75 -18.64 -9.64
N ASP A 234 12.87 -19.49 -8.62
CA ASP A 234 13.88 -19.36 -7.57
C ASP A 234 15.11 -20.21 -7.92
N ARG A 235 16.27 -19.54 -7.94
CA ARG A 235 17.57 -20.12 -8.30
C ARG A 235 18.59 -19.91 -7.19
N ASP A 236 18.23 -20.26 -6.00
CA ASP A 236 18.94 -19.92 -4.77
C ASP A 236 19.76 -21.09 -4.18
N ASN A 237 19.77 -22.23 -4.85
CA ASN A 237 20.55 -23.40 -4.45
C ASN A 237 21.70 -23.69 -5.41
N ILE A 238 22.84 -24.11 -4.83
CA ILE A 238 23.97 -24.57 -5.61
C ILE A 238 23.76 -26.03 -6.00
N ALA A 239 23.79 -26.29 -7.29
CA ALA A 239 23.85 -27.62 -7.86
C ALA A 239 25.30 -27.99 -8.16
N SER A 240 25.69 -29.21 -7.81
CA SER A 240 27.03 -29.77 -8.06
C SER A 240 26.92 -31.24 -8.54
N PRO A 241 26.17 -31.50 -9.64
CA PRO A 241 26.00 -32.86 -10.12
C PRO A 241 27.33 -33.41 -10.60
N SER A 242 27.58 -34.70 -10.33
CA SER A 242 28.82 -35.38 -10.72
C SER A 242 28.99 -35.39 -12.24
N GLY A 243 30.14 -34.83 -12.71
CA GLY A 243 30.47 -34.80 -14.14
C GLY A 243 29.79 -33.68 -14.94
N SER A 244 29.14 -32.75 -14.30
CA SER A 244 28.58 -31.55 -14.97
C SER A 244 29.68 -30.56 -15.38
N ASP A 245 29.40 -29.76 -16.41
CA ASP A 245 30.23 -28.62 -16.84
C ASP A 245 29.29 -27.41 -17.08
N PRO A 246 29.34 -26.35 -16.26
CA PRO A 246 30.23 -26.16 -15.13
C PRO A 246 29.97 -27.10 -13.96
N SER A 247 31.01 -27.39 -13.17
CA SER A 247 30.93 -28.31 -12.03
C SER A 247 30.02 -27.85 -10.90
N GLU A 248 29.76 -26.54 -10.82
CA GLU A 248 28.86 -25.90 -9.87
C GLU A 248 28.09 -24.79 -10.56
N TYR A 249 26.81 -24.64 -10.24
CA TYR A 249 25.95 -23.57 -10.76
C TYR A 249 24.76 -23.29 -9.83
N LEU A 250 24.14 -22.13 -9.95
CA LEU A 250 22.87 -21.85 -9.32
C LEU A 250 21.78 -22.68 -9.98
N GLY A 251 21.28 -23.67 -9.25
CA GLY A 251 20.19 -24.54 -9.68
C GLY A 251 18.82 -23.91 -9.42
N ILE A 252 17.78 -24.56 -9.94
CA ILE A 252 16.39 -24.15 -9.69
C ILE A 252 15.90 -24.87 -8.44
N GLN A 253 15.35 -24.11 -7.48
CA GLN A 253 14.73 -24.66 -6.30
C GLN A 253 13.24 -24.89 -6.50
N PHE A 254 12.53 -23.93 -7.02
CA PHE A 254 11.15 -24.09 -7.44
C PHE A 254 10.76 -23.16 -8.58
N LEU A 255 9.68 -23.54 -9.25
CA LEU A 255 9.05 -22.82 -10.35
C LEU A 255 7.62 -22.53 -9.96
N LEU A 256 7.16 -21.31 -10.18
CA LEU A 256 5.84 -20.85 -9.81
C LEU A 256 5.12 -20.21 -11.01
N GLN A 257 3.89 -20.60 -11.20
CA GLN A 257 2.93 -19.93 -12.07
C GLN A 257 1.74 -19.50 -11.19
N GLU A 258 1.39 -18.24 -11.27
CA GLU A 258 0.38 -17.65 -10.41
C GLU A 258 -0.48 -16.69 -11.22
N GLN A 259 -1.78 -16.71 -10.98
CA GLN A 259 -2.74 -15.72 -11.45
C GLN A 259 -3.46 -15.17 -10.22
N GLU A 260 -3.55 -13.85 -10.13
CA GLU A 260 -4.33 -13.14 -9.14
C GLU A 260 -5.47 -12.41 -9.84
N ASN A 261 -6.69 -12.65 -9.38
CA ASN A 261 -7.87 -11.86 -9.71
C ASN A 261 -8.25 -11.10 -8.44
N ASP A 262 -8.15 -9.79 -8.49
CA ASP A 262 -8.58 -8.89 -7.42
C ASP A 262 -9.90 -8.24 -7.83
N ASP A 263 -10.99 -8.56 -7.14
CA ASP A 263 -12.29 -7.95 -7.31
C ASP A 263 -12.52 -6.90 -6.24
N TYR A 264 -12.79 -5.67 -6.65
CA TYR A 264 -13.03 -4.53 -5.80
C TYR A 264 -14.50 -4.13 -5.89
N GLU A 265 -15.18 -4.10 -4.75
CA GLU A 265 -16.47 -3.41 -4.59
C GLU A 265 -16.25 -2.23 -3.64
N THR A 266 -16.44 -1.00 -4.14
CA THR A 266 -16.19 0.21 -3.37
C THR A 266 -17.42 1.10 -3.36
N ASN A 267 -17.90 1.42 -2.17
CA ASN A 267 -19.05 2.27 -1.90
C ASN A 267 -18.59 3.51 -1.15
N ASN A 268 -18.85 4.70 -1.69
CA ASN A 268 -18.44 5.96 -1.07
C ASN A 268 -19.60 6.92 -0.98
N ILE A 269 -19.71 7.61 0.15
CA ILE A 269 -20.61 8.73 0.36
C ILE A 269 -19.81 9.88 0.96
N SER A 270 -20.02 11.09 0.44
CA SER A 270 -19.59 12.31 1.09
C SER A 270 -20.78 13.27 1.20
N THR A 271 -20.92 13.88 2.36
CA THR A 271 -21.98 14.85 2.64
C THR A 271 -21.38 16.04 3.38
N THR A 272 -21.64 17.23 2.87
CA THR A 272 -21.29 18.48 3.54
C THR A 272 -22.54 19.33 3.74
N PHE A 273 -22.71 19.82 4.95
CA PHE A 273 -23.75 20.78 5.32
C PHE A 273 -23.10 22.03 5.91
N GLU A 274 -23.48 23.21 5.42
CA GLU A 274 -23.01 24.50 5.91
C GLU A 274 -24.18 25.40 6.30
N TRP A 275 -23.95 26.20 7.32
CA TRP A 275 -24.90 27.18 7.83
C TRP A 275 -24.19 28.47 8.24
N ALA A 276 -24.59 29.58 7.59
CA ALA A 276 -24.23 30.94 7.96
C ALA A 276 -25.45 31.59 8.67
N PRO A 277 -25.47 31.66 10.02
CA PRO A 277 -26.64 32.02 10.77
C PRO A 277 -26.91 33.54 10.73
N SER A 278 -28.17 33.96 10.51
CA SER A 278 -28.55 35.35 10.45
C SER A 278 -28.36 36.15 11.77
N PHE A 279 -28.24 35.46 12.91
CA PHE A 279 -27.94 36.12 14.20
C PHE A 279 -26.48 36.55 14.34
N ASN A 280 -25.58 36.00 13.51
CA ASN A 280 -24.17 36.42 13.43
C ASN A 280 -23.66 36.13 12.03
N GLU A 281 -23.64 37.14 11.18
CA GLU A 281 -23.23 37.04 9.76
C GLU A 281 -21.76 36.64 9.57
N ASN A 282 -20.96 36.79 10.64
CA ASN A 282 -19.54 36.46 10.66
C ASN A 282 -19.26 35.00 11.13
N LEU A 283 -20.29 34.21 11.39
CA LEU A 283 -20.15 32.82 11.80
C LEU A 283 -20.55 31.88 10.68
N THR A 284 -19.68 30.93 10.34
CA THR A 284 -20.02 29.80 9.47
C THR A 284 -19.82 28.50 10.23
N LEU A 285 -20.81 27.64 10.18
CA LEU A 285 -20.76 26.30 10.77
C LEU A 285 -20.82 25.26 9.65
N SER A 286 -19.92 24.30 9.68
CA SER A 286 -19.89 23.19 8.71
C SER A 286 -19.87 21.83 9.39
N PHE A 287 -20.54 20.88 8.77
CA PHE A 287 -20.49 19.46 9.14
C PHE A 287 -20.15 18.66 7.91
N ASP A 288 -19.08 17.86 7.99
CA ASP A 288 -18.64 16.96 6.94
C ASP A 288 -18.75 15.52 7.42
N ALA A 289 -19.21 14.64 6.53
CA ALA A 289 -19.22 13.20 6.72
C ALA A 289 -18.75 12.51 5.45
N VAL A 290 -17.72 11.67 5.56
CA VAL A 290 -17.24 10.80 4.47
C VAL A 290 -17.26 9.37 4.99
N ILE A 291 -17.96 8.50 4.28
CA ILE A 291 -18.14 7.09 4.60
C ILE A 291 -17.68 6.27 3.41
N THR A 292 -16.79 5.33 3.62
CA THR A 292 -16.30 4.44 2.60
C THR A 292 -16.37 2.99 3.07
N GLU A 293 -16.90 2.13 2.23
CA GLU A 293 -16.87 0.67 2.40
C GLU A 293 -16.14 0.08 1.20
N GLN A 294 -15.12 -0.74 1.44
CA GLN A 294 -14.42 -1.46 0.38
C GLN A 294 -14.32 -2.93 0.73
N GLU A 295 -14.75 -3.77 -0.19
CA GLU A 295 -14.43 -5.19 -0.23
C GLU A 295 -13.46 -5.45 -1.39
N ARG A 296 -12.31 -6.03 -1.09
CA ARG A 296 -11.42 -6.61 -2.08
C ARG A 296 -11.36 -8.10 -1.83
N SER A 297 -12.05 -8.87 -2.65
CA SER A 297 -11.84 -10.31 -2.70
C SER A 297 -10.67 -10.63 -3.62
N ARG A 298 -9.84 -11.58 -3.22
CA ARG A 298 -8.70 -12.03 -4.01
C ARG A 298 -8.80 -13.51 -4.25
N ASP A 299 -8.83 -13.90 -5.52
CA ASP A 299 -8.70 -15.26 -5.97
C ASP A 299 -7.30 -15.47 -6.53
N GLN A 300 -6.48 -16.22 -5.81
CA GLN A 300 -5.13 -16.53 -6.22
C GLN A 300 -5.02 -18.01 -6.61
N TYR A 301 -4.77 -18.22 -7.89
CA TYR A 301 -4.55 -19.54 -8.48
C TYR A 301 -3.07 -19.77 -8.63
N ARG A 302 -2.53 -20.73 -7.89
CA ARG A 302 -1.09 -20.95 -7.82
C ARG A 302 -0.74 -22.39 -8.15
N LEU A 303 0.18 -22.55 -9.09
CA LEU A 303 0.82 -23.81 -9.45
C LEU A 303 2.30 -23.74 -9.14
N GLN A 304 2.80 -24.69 -8.36
CA GLN A 304 4.18 -24.76 -7.95
C GLN A 304 4.81 -26.09 -8.33
N GLY A 305 5.83 -26.02 -9.20
CA GLY A 305 6.81 -27.07 -9.36
C GLY A 305 7.87 -26.89 -8.29
N SER A 306 7.75 -27.63 -7.18
CA SER A 306 8.76 -27.62 -6.13
C SER A 306 9.41 -28.98 -6.04
N GLY A 307 10.60 -28.94 -5.63
CA GLY A 307 11.25 -30.10 -5.08
C GLY A 307 11.35 -29.92 -3.62
N VAL A 308 11.56 -30.84 -3.07
CA VAL A 308 12.51 -31.11 -2.06
C VAL A 308 13.78 -30.30 -2.35
N SER A 309 14.50 -29.99 -1.34
CA SER A 309 15.78 -29.24 -1.36
C SER A 309 16.84 -29.79 -2.35
N SER A 310 16.51 -30.77 -3.13
CA SER A 310 17.37 -31.53 -4.02
C SER A 310 17.05 -31.42 -5.52
N LEU A 311 16.09 -30.57 -5.97
CA LEU A 311 15.85 -30.28 -7.40
C LEU A 311 17.14 -29.96 -8.15
N LYS A 312 18.09 -29.34 -7.49
CA LYS A 312 19.44 -29.10 -8.02
C LYS A 312 20.16 -30.36 -8.48
N ASN A 313 19.89 -31.53 -7.87
CA ASN A 313 20.57 -32.79 -8.17
C ASN A 313 19.99 -33.52 -9.38
N ILE A 314 18.72 -33.23 -9.70
CA ILE A 314 17.98 -33.81 -10.83
C ILE A 314 17.87 -32.86 -12.02
N SER A 315 18.43 -31.66 -11.91
CA SER A 315 18.47 -30.72 -13.01
C SER A 315 19.49 -31.09 -14.06
N ILE A 316 19.06 -31.08 -15.33
CA ILE A 316 19.92 -31.27 -16.51
C ILE A 316 19.86 -29.96 -17.31
N PRO A 317 20.67 -28.94 -16.97
CA PRO A 317 20.70 -27.70 -17.70
C PRO A 317 21.22 -27.91 -19.14
N SER A 318 20.59 -27.30 -20.10
CA SER A 318 21.05 -27.21 -21.48
C SER A 318 21.66 -25.85 -21.83
N ALA A 319 21.39 -24.80 -20.98
CA ALA A 319 21.99 -23.48 -21.13
C ALA A 319 22.16 -22.80 -19.76
N PHE A 320 23.12 -21.90 -19.68
CA PHE A 320 23.44 -21.11 -18.50
C PHE A 320 23.47 -19.63 -18.85
N GLU A 321 23.00 -18.80 -17.90
CA GLU A 321 23.32 -17.40 -17.83
C GLU A 321 24.38 -17.16 -16.74
N TYR A 322 24.99 -15.98 -16.70
CA TYR A 322 26.09 -15.70 -15.76
C TYR A 322 25.76 -14.50 -14.89
N VAL A 323 25.67 -14.75 -13.60
CA VAL A 323 25.32 -13.77 -12.58
C VAL A 323 26.59 -13.16 -12.01
N ASP A 324 26.67 -11.83 -12.01
CA ASP A 324 27.73 -11.07 -11.37
C ASP A 324 27.25 -10.58 -10.00
N PHE A 325 27.86 -11.09 -8.93
CA PHE A 325 27.53 -10.69 -7.56
C PHE A 325 28.27 -9.41 -7.11
N GLY A 326 29.12 -8.84 -7.97
CA GLY A 326 29.93 -7.68 -7.62
C GLY A 326 31.09 -7.98 -6.65
N VAL A 327 31.19 -9.20 -6.16
CA VAL A 327 32.22 -9.68 -5.22
C VAL A 327 32.70 -11.09 -5.61
N GLY A 328 33.92 -11.45 -5.20
CA GLY A 328 34.46 -12.79 -5.46
C GLY A 328 35.03 -13.00 -6.86
N PRO A 329 35.09 -14.25 -7.41
CA PRO A 329 35.82 -14.62 -8.62
C PRO A 329 35.18 -14.20 -9.94
N GLY A 330 34.16 -13.33 -9.94
CA GLY A 330 33.49 -12.85 -11.13
C GLY A 330 32.13 -13.51 -11.35
N ARG A 331 31.79 -13.80 -12.62
CA ARG A 331 30.48 -14.30 -12.99
C ARG A 331 30.26 -15.75 -12.58
N TYR A 332 29.13 -16.01 -11.94
CA TYR A 332 28.72 -17.35 -11.52
C TYR A 332 27.63 -17.91 -12.45
N PRO A 333 27.73 -19.19 -12.92
CA PRO A 333 26.73 -19.75 -13.81
C PRO A 333 25.43 -20.03 -13.07
N ALA A 334 24.28 -19.77 -13.71
CA ALA A 334 22.94 -20.05 -13.25
C ALA A 334 22.16 -20.83 -14.31
N ALA A 335 21.41 -21.84 -13.90
CA ALA A 335 20.59 -22.62 -14.80
C ALA A 335 19.52 -21.72 -15.43
N TYR A 336 19.40 -21.78 -16.75
CA TYR A 336 18.60 -20.87 -17.55
C TYR A 336 17.60 -21.60 -18.44
N LYS A 337 18.02 -22.79 -18.98
CA LYS A 337 17.19 -23.70 -19.76
C LYS A 337 17.59 -25.11 -19.46
N GLY A 338 16.61 -26.04 -19.41
CA GLY A 338 16.90 -27.42 -19.12
C GLY A 338 15.67 -28.22 -18.74
N GLU A 339 15.95 -29.38 -18.16
CA GLU A 339 14.96 -30.35 -17.67
C GLU A 339 15.18 -30.66 -16.21
N LEU A 340 14.10 -30.98 -15.50
CA LEU A 340 14.11 -31.60 -14.17
C LEU A 340 13.59 -33.02 -14.35
N VAL A 341 14.44 -34.00 -14.05
CA VAL A 341 14.16 -35.45 -14.33
C VAL A 341 14.05 -36.17 -12.99
N PRO A 342 12.95 -36.89 -12.74
CA PRO A 342 12.80 -37.71 -11.55
C PRO A 342 13.93 -38.72 -11.36
N ASP A 343 14.43 -38.88 -10.15
CA ASP A 343 15.41 -39.90 -9.75
C ASP A 343 14.81 -40.92 -8.79
N LEU A 344 14.10 -41.88 -9.32
CA LEU A 344 13.44 -42.93 -8.53
C LEU A 344 14.40 -43.81 -7.69
N ALA A 345 15.70 -43.63 -7.82
CA ALA A 345 16.68 -44.34 -6.98
C ALA A 345 16.93 -43.63 -5.65
N ASN A 346 16.51 -42.37 -5.55
CA ASN A 346 16.74 -41.56 -4.37
C ASN A 346 15.41 -40.88 -3.95
N ASP A 347 14.73 -41.44 -2.97
CA ASP A 347 13.37 -41.10 -2.52
C ASP A 347 13.13 -39.59 -2.19
N ASP A 348 14.20 -38.80 -2.11
CA ASP A 348 14.13 -37.38 -1.72
C ASP A 348 14.44 -36.40 -2.87
N ASP A 349 14.63 -36.90 -4.10
CA ASP A 349 15.11 -36.09 -5.23
C ASP A 349 14.09 -35.98 -6.38
N ASP A 350 12.80 -36.20 -6.14
CA ASP A 350 11.78 -36.15 -7.17
C ASP A 350 11.02 -34.82 -7.20
N PRO A 351 10.73 -34.27 -8.38
CA PRO A 351 10.02 -33.00 -8.50
C PRO A 351 8.55 -33.11 -8.11
N ASN A 352 8.10 -32.22 -7.26
CA ASN A 352 6.72 -32.07 -6.81
C ASN A 352 5.90 -31.14 -7.69
N LEU A 353 4.61 -31.45 -7.84
CA LEU A 353 3.61 -30.52 -8.40
C LEU A 353 2.51 -30.27 -7.38
N ARG A 354 2.33 -29.02 -7.01
CA ARG A 354 1.37 -28.56 -6.00
C ARG A 354 0.46 -27.51 -6.60
N PHE A 355 -0.77 -27.49 -6.14
CA PHE A 355 -1.76 -26.49 -6.52
C PHE A 355 -2.28 -25.82 -5.25
N SER A 356 -2.31 -24.48 -5.23
CA SER A 356 -2.82 -23.73 -4.10
C SER A 356 -3.87 -22.73 -4.55
N SER A 357 -4.87 -22.58 -3.72
CA SER A 357 -5.84 -21.49 -3.75
C SER A 357 -5.58 -20.63 -2.52
N GLU A 358 -5.40 -19.32 -2.71
CA GLU A 358 -5.13 -18.39 -1.64
C GLU A 358 -6.12 -17.22 -1.74
N THR A 359 -6.80 -16.88 -0.64
CA THR A 359 -7.76 -15.76 -0.56
C THR A 359 -7.25 -14.70 0.38
N ASN A 360 -6.32 -13.88 -0.08
CA ASN A 360 -5.79 -12.76 0.71
C ASN A 360 -6.69 -11.51 0.57
N SER A 361 -7.92 -11.64 1.04
CA SER A 361 -8.97 -10.65 0.89
C SER A 361 -8.92 -9.57 1.97
N ARG A 362 -9.59 -8.44 1.73
CA ARG A 362 -9.70 -7.33 2.67
C ARG A 362 -11.08 -6.70 2.60
N VAL A 363 -11.70 -6.50 3.74
CA VAL A 363 -12.92 -5.70 3.89
C VAL A 363 -12.59 -4.55 4.82
N THR A 364 -12.85 -3.31 4.38
CA THR A 364 -12.52 -2.10 5.12
C THR A 364 -13.72 -1.16 5.15
N ASP A 365 -14.11 -0.75 6.35
CA ASP A 365 -15.08 0.29 6.60
C ASP A 365 -14.34 1.51 7.17
N THR A 366 -14.42 2.67 6.54
CA THR A 366 -13.77 3.89 7.00
C THR A 366 -14.75 5.04 7.06
N ASP A 367 -14.81 5.71 8.22
CA ASP A 367 -15.65 6.85 8.49
C ASP A 367 -14.80 8.06 8.89
N VAL A 368 -15.14 9.23 8.35
CA VAL A 368 -14.56 10.52 8.74
C VAL A 368 -15.68 11.51 8.98
N PHE A 369 -15.73 12.05 10.19
CA PHE A 369 -16.71 13.08 10.58
C PHE A 369 -15.97 14.32 11.10
N SER A 370 -16.43 15.50 10.72
CA SER A 370 -15.97 16.73 11.31
C SER A 370 -17.08 17.74 11.51
N PHE A 371 -16.93 18.51 12.56
CA PHE A 371 -17.74 19.70 12.82
C PHE A 371 -16.79 20.87 13.03
N ARG A 372 -16.95 21.91 12.20
CA ARG A 372 -16.12 23.10 12.20
C ARG A 372 -16.97 24.36 12.38
N GLY A 373 -16.45 25.34 13.10
CA GLY A 373 -17.02 26.66 13.15
C GLY A 373 -15.94 27.72 12.91
N GLU A 374 -16.24 28.67 12.05
CA GLU A 374 -15.38 29.78 11.67
C GLU A 374 -16.06 31.08 12.07
N LEU A 375 -15.36 31.88 12.85
CA LEU A 375 -15.87 33.17 13.35
C LEU A 375 -14.90 34.28 12.94
N GLU A 376 -15.37 35.18 12.08
CA GLU A 376 -14.65 36.37 11.65
C GLU A 376 -14.99 37.52 12.56
N GLY A 377 -14.03 38.03 13.31
CA GLY A 377 -14.15 39.26 14.11
C GLY A 377 -13.39 40.42 13.46
N ASP A 378 -13.49 41.62 14.02
CA ASP A 378 -12.84 42.84 13.45
C ASP A 378 -11.32 42.66 13.21
N ARG A 379 -10.63 41.91 14.06
CA ARG A 379 -9.17 41.64 14.01
C ARG A 379 -8.80 40.24 14.41
N LEU A 380 -9.75 39.39 14.71
CA LEU A 380 -9.52 38.05 15.18
C LEU A 380 -10.40 37.07 14.41
N PHE A 381 -9.77 36.27 13.60
CA PHE A 381 -10.42 35.10 13.00
C PHE A 381 -10.19 33.88 13.92
N THR A 382 -11.23 33.13 14.17
CA THR A 382 -11.18 31.95 15.05
C THR A 382 -11.80 30.76 14.36
N THR A 383 -11.06 29.64 14.32
CA THR A 383 -11.58 28.35 13.88
C THR A 383 -11.58 27.38 15.04
N PHE A 384 -12.68 26.68 15.24
CA PHE A 384 -12.71 25.50 16.08
C PHE A 384 -13.15 24.29 15.27
N GLU A 385 -12.60 23.12 15.59
CA GLU A 385 -12.93 21.89 14.91
C GLU A 385 -12.89 20.72 15.89
N ILE A 386 -13.86 19.84 15.76
CA ILE A 386 -13.88 18.52 16.40
C ILE A 386 -14.03 17.50 15.29
N SER A 387 -13.18 16.49 15.28
CA SER A 387 -13.18 15.47 14.23
C SER A 387 -12.94 14.08 14.78
N GLN A 388 -13.49 13.09 14.08
CA GLN A 388 -13.26 11.67 14.32
C GLN A 388 -13.06 10.97 12.99
N SER A 389 -12.06 10.11 12.94
CA SER A 389 -11.82 9.16 11.84
C SER A 389 -11.68 7.76 12.43
N SER A 390 -12.35 6.78 11.83
CA SER A 390 -12.25 5.36 12.20
C SER A 390 -12.07 4.50 10.97
N SER A 391 -11.34 3.40 11.10
CA SER A 391 -11.18 2.40 10.04
C SER A 391 -11.16 1.01 10.66
N ASP A 392 -12.17 0.22 10.34
CA ASP A 392 -12.28 -1.17 10.70
C ASP A 392 -11.92 -2.05 9.50
N THR A 393 -10.88 -2.85 9.67
CA THR A 393 -10.39 -3.74 8.61
C THR A 393 -10.46 -5.19 9.04
N LEU A 394 -11.03 -6.01 8.17
CA LEU A 394 -11.03 -7.46 8.26
C LEU A 394 -10.22 -8.04 7.10
N ASN A 395 -9.21 -8.86 7.40
CA ASN A 395 -8.46 -9.61 6.41
C ASN A 395 -8.76 -11.10 6.59
N PRO A 396 -9.77 -11.65 5.92
CA PRO A 396 -10.03 -13.07 5.92
C PRO A 396 -9.08 -13.78 4.94
N THR A 397 -8.50 -14.89 5.37
CA THR A 397 -7.65 -15.73 4.53
C THR A 397 -8.01 -17.19 4.73
N LEU A 398 -8.21 -17.92 3.65
CA LEU A 398 -8.28 -19.37 3.63
C LEU A 398 -7.37 -19.88 2.51
N ASN A 399 -6.18 -20.32 2.90
CA ASN A 399 -5.20 -20.83 1.96
C ASN A 399 -5.24 -22.34 1.98
N THR A 400 -5.45 -22.95 0.83
CA THR A 400 -5.53 -24.39 0.67
C THR A 400 -4.49 -24.87 -0.33
N THR A 401 -3.86 -26.00 -0.04
CA THR A 401 -2.86 -26.63 -0.92
C THR A 401 -3.20 -28.08 -1.11
N VAL A 402 -3.14 -28.53 -2.33
CA VAL A 402 -3.22 -29.95 -2.71
C VAL A 402 -1.96 -30.38 -3.46
N ASN A 403 -1.47 -31.58 -3.19
CA ASN A 403 -0.38 -32.18 -3.93
C ASN A 403 -0.94 -33.08 -5.03
N PHE A 404 -0.31 -33.06 -6.21
CA PHE A 404 -0.62 -33.97 -7.30
C PHE A 404 0.01 -35.34 -7.06
N ILE A 405 -0.75 -36.40 -7.27
CA ILE A 405 -0.28 -37.76 -7.32
C ILE A 405 -0.07 -38.13 -8.77
N ASN A 406 1.17 -38.36 -9.20
CA ASN A 406 1.43 -38.81 -10.56
C ASN A 406 1.08 -40.31 -10.71
N PRO A 407 0.08 -40.67 -11.52
CA PRO A 407 -0.31 -42.09 -11.69
C PRO A 407 0.79 -42.95 -12.33
N ASN A 408 1.78 -42.33 -12.97
CA ASN A 408 2.94 -43.01 -13.55
C ASN A 408 4.12 -43.19 -12.57
N CYS A 409 3.97 -42.73 -11.32
CA CYS A 409 4.95 -42.85 -10.26
C CYS A 409 4.26 -43.38 -9.00
N PRO A 410 4.51 -44.61 -8.58
CA PRO A 410 3.85 -45.20 -7.43
C PRO A 410 4.20 -44.44 -6.14
N LEU A 411 3.19 -44.07 -5.35
CA LEU A 411 3.41 -43.60 -4.00
C LEU A 411 4.04 -44.69 -3.18
N ASP A 412 5.12 -44.39 -2.51
CA ASP A 412 5.66 -45.25 -1.50
C ASP A 412 5.41 -44.68 -0.08
N GLY A 413 5.63 -45.49 0.94
CA GLY A 413 5.42 -45.06 2.33
C GLY A 413 6.58 -44.26 2.92
N LYS A 414 7.55 -43.80 2.12
CA LYS A 414 8.79 -43.19 2.58
C LYS A 414 8.95 -41.71 2.20
N SER A 415 8.37 -41.27 1.09
CA SER A 415 8.58 -39.96 0.52
C SER A 415 7.30 -39.19 0.19
N ASN A 416 7.44 -37.90 -0.08
CA ASN A 416 6.38 -37.01 -0.51
C ASN A 416 6.45 -36.66 -2.01
N ASP A 417 7.25 -37.36 -2.77
CA ASP A 417 7.49 -37.09 -4.18
C ASP A 417 6.31 -37.49 -5.03
N ASN A 418 6.11 -36.78 -6.11
CA ASN A 418 5.13 -37.11 -7.13
C ASN A 418 5.73 -37.26 -8.54
N CYS A 419 7.04 -37.27 -8.66
CA CYS A 419 7.82 -37.63 -9.84
C CYS A 419 7.37 -36.91 -11.12
N VAL A 420 7.01 -35.66 -11.09
CA VAL A 420 6.58 -34.92 -12.28
C VAL A 420 7.80 -34.38 -13.02
N PRO A 421 8.09 -34.83 -14.26
CA PRO A 421 9.19 -34.29 -15.04
C PRO A 421 8.85 -32.91 -15.59
N TYR A 422 9.78 -31.94 -15.49
CA TYR A 422 9.61 -30.61 -16.03
C TYR A 422 10.62 -30.30 -17.11
N ILE A 423 10.22 -29.38 -17.99
CA ILE A 423 11.09 -28.64 -18.89
C ILE A 423 10.92 -27.15 -18.57
N TYR A 424 12.03 -26.39 -18.56
CA TYR A 424 12.02 -24.97 -18.33
C TYR A 424 12.87 -24.22 -19.36
N ASP A 425 12.43 -23.03 -19.73
CA ASP A 425 13.11 -22.14 -20.67
C ASP A 425 12.81 -20.69 -20.33
N PHE A 426 13.84 -19.95 -19.94
CA PHE A 426 13.74 -18.54 -19.55
C PHE A 426 14.30 -17.60 -20.62
N SER A 427 14.57 -18.12 -21.85
CA SER A 427 15.23 -17.35 -22.92
C SER A 427 14.41 -16.17 -23.43
N ASP A 428 13.08 -16.27 -23.34
CA ASP A 428 12.17 -15.25 -23.86
C ASP A 428 11.74 -14.24 -22.76
N GLY A 429 12.38 -14.29 -21.57
CA GLY A 429 12.07 -13.41 -20.44
C GLY A 429 10.74 -13.70 -19.73
N ALA A 430 10.13 -14.86 -20.01
CA ALA A 430 8.79 -15.19 -19.54
C ALA A 430 8.74 -16.25 -18.42
N LEU A 431 9.88 -16.69 -17.88
CA LEU A 431 9.99 -17.73 -16.84
C LEU A 431 9.11 -18.96 -17.12
N ALA A 432 9.20 -19.46 -18.34
CA ALA A 432 8.35 -20.53 -18.84
C ALA A 432 8.77 -21.90 -18.32
N PHE A 433 7.83 -22.68 -17.80
CA PHE A 433 8.02 -24.09 -17.50
C PHE A 433 6.75 -24.91 -17.72
N GLY A 434 6.91 -26.20 -17.94
CA GLY A 434 5.80 -27.09 -18.14
C GLY A 434 6.18 -28.56 -17.89
N VAL A 435 5.22 -29.46 -18.01
CA VAL A 435 5.47 -30.89 -17.93
C VAL A 435 6.29 -31.33 -19.16
N ASN A 436 7.35 -32.10 -18.93
CA ASN A 436 8.10 -32.71 -20.01
C ASN A 436 7.37 -33.98 -20.52
N TYR A 437 6.44 -33.78 -21.46
CA TYR A 437 5.65 -34.87 -22.02
C TYR A 437 6.46 -35.93 -22.81
N ASN A 438 7.74 -35.71 -23.03
CA ASN A 438 8.63 -36.70 -23.64
C ASN A 438 9.20 -37.69 -22.62
N SER A 439 9.03 -37.44 -21.33
CA SER A 439 9.47 -38.36 -20.27
C SER A 439 8.50 -39.53 -20.10
N ALA A 440 9.05 -40.70 -19.72
CA ALA A 440 8.26 -41.89 -19.42
C ALA A 440 7.34 -41.71 -18.18
N TYR A 441 7.65 -40.72 -17.30
CA TYR A 441 6.88 -40.46 -16.10
C TYR A 441 5.89 -39.31 -16.27
N ALA A 442 5.78 -38.74 -17.47
CA ALA A 442 4.87 -37.59 -17.70
C ALA A 442 3.41 -37.99 -17.47
N PRO A 443 2.67 -37.28 -16.62
CA PRO A 443 1.23 -37.44 -16.53
C PRO A 443 0.57 -36.93 -17.81
N SER A 444 -0.59 -37.46 -18.17
CA SER A 444 -1.40 -36.87 -19.23
C SER A 444 -2.12 -35.60 -18.76
N PRO A 445 -2.53 -34.66 -19.62
CA PRO A 445 -3.34 -33.54 -19.26
C PRO A 445 -4.65 -33.88 -18.54
N SER A 446 -5.23 -35.07 -18.82
CA SER A 446 -6.44 -35.53 -18.11
C SER A 446 -6.14 -36.04 -16.71
N ASP A 447 -4.93 -36.54 -16.45
CA ASP A 447 -4.54 -37.00 -15.12
C ASP A 447 -4.47 -35.82 -14.13
N LEU A 448 -4.11 -34.62 -14.59
CA LEU A 448 -4.05 -33.40 -13.80
C LEU A 448 -5.45 -32.86 -13.40
N LEU A 449 -6.52 -33.34 -14.06
CA LEU A 449 -7.92 -32.99 -13.80
C LEU A 449 -8.70 -34.10 -13.09
N ASP A 450 -8.04 -35.18 -12.69
CA ASP A 450 -8.71 -36.28 -11.96
C ASP A 450 -8.63 -36.03 -10.44
N PRO A 451 -9.77 -35.87 -9.72
CA PRO A 451 -9.81 -35.74 -8.27
C PRO A 451 -9.11 -36.89 -7.51
N ASN A 452 -8.99 -38.08 -8.12
CA ASN A 452 -8.28 -39.21 -7.52
C ASN A 452 -6.75 -39.00 -7.52
N ASN A 453 -6.25 -38.11 -8.36
CA ASN A 453 -4.82 -37.81 -8.49
C ASN A 453 -4.38 -36.59 -7.68
N VAL A 454 -5.16 -36.14 -6.73
CA VAL A 454 -4.77 -35.09 -5.79
C VAL A 454 -5.01 -35.50 -4.35
N VAL A 455 -4.17 -35.00 -3.45
CA VAL A 455 -4.33 -35.18 -1.99
C VAL A 455 -4.23 -33.84 -1.27
N LEU A 456 -4.94 -33.72 -0.17
CA LEU A 456 -4.88 -32.50 0.67
C LEU A 456 -3.49 -32.42 1.32
N ASP A 457 -2.81 -31.30 1.16
CA ASP A 457 -1.53 -31.02 1.81
C ASP A 457 -1.69 -30.14 3.04
N GLN A 458 -2.35 -28.98 2.85
CA GLN A 458 -2.43 -27.96 3.89
C GLN A 458 -3.69 -27.12 3.75
N VAL A 459 -4.21 -26.70 4.91
CA VAL A 459 -5.24 -25.67 5.03
C VAL A 459 -4.83 -24.69 6.11
N ASP A 460 -4.72 -23.42 5.77
CA ASP A 460 -4.45 -22.35 6.73
C ASP A 460 -5.62 -21.36 6.70
N LEU A 461 -6.29 -21.24 7.84
CA LEU A 461 -7.29 -20.21 8.08
C LEU A 461 -6.65 -19.07 8.87
N GLY A 462 -6.78 -17.86 8.37
CA GLY A 462 -6.41 -16.64 9.06
C GLY A 462 -7.58 -15.65 9.07
N ARG A 463 -7.72 -14.91 10.14
CA ARG A 463 -8.62 -13.78 10.26
C ARG A 463 -7.93 -12.73 11.11
N ASN A 464 -7.50 -11.66 10.48
CA ASN A 464 -6.93 -10.51 11.16
C ASN A 464 -7.98 -9.40 11.20
N THR A 465 -8.16 -8.76 12.33
CA THR A 465 -8.92 -7.53 12.48
C THR A 465 -8.00 -6.42 12.93
N ASN A 466 -8.16 -5.25 12.33
CA ASN A 466 -7.45 -4.05 12.71
C ASN A 466 -8.45 -2.91 12.83
N THR A 467 -8.58 -2.33 14.02
CA THR A 467 -9.42 -1.16 14.29
C THR A 467 -8.51 0.01 14.58
N ASN A 468 -8.54 1.01 13.72
CA ASN A 468 -7.81 2.26 13.89
C ASN A 468 -8.79 3.40 14.13
N GLU A 469 -8.55 4.21 15.15
CA GLU A 469 -9.38 5.36 15.48
C GLU A 469 -8.50 6.59 15.71
N GLN A 470 -8.99 7.76 15.31
CA GLN A 470 -8.41 9.04 15.66
C GLN A 470 -9.50 10.03 16.00
N SER A 471 -9.43 10.63 17.19
CA SER A 471 -10.24 11.75 17.59
C SER A 471 -9.37 12.99 17.73
N SER A 472 -9.84 14.15 17.30
CA SER A 472 -9.10 15.38 17.51
C SER A 472 -9.99 16.60 17.75
N MET A 473 -9.43 17.54 18.49
CA MET A 473 -10.00 18.87 18.73
C MET A 473 -8.91 19.90 18.48
N ARG A 474 -9.24 20.95 17.71
CA ARG A 474 -8.34 22.07 17.51
C ARG A 474 -9.06 23.41 17.71
N LEU A 475 -8.28 24.42 18.09
CA LEU A 475 -8.71 25.79 18.22
C LEU A 475 -7.59 26.68 17.68
N ASP A 476 -7.87 27.37 16.60
CA ASP A 476 -6.92 28.21 15.87
C ASP A 476 -7.38 29.65 15.89
N PHE A 477 -6.42 30.57 16.00
CA PHE A 477 -6.62 31.99 16.01
C PHE A 477 -5.68 32.65 15.01
N THR A 478 -6.20 33.53 14.18
CA THR A 478 -5.44 34.47 13.35
C THR A 478 -5.76 35.88 13.82
N TYR A 479 -4.75 36.59 14.29
CA TYR A 479 -4.88 37.95 14.78
C TYR A 479 -4.20 38.97 13.85
N ASP A 480 -4.97 39.92 13.32
CA ASP A 480 -4.47 41.00 12.49
C ASP A 480 -3.63 41.96 13.33
N LEU A 481 -2.33 41.97 13.12
CA LEU A 481 -1.42 42.74 13.97
C LEU A 481 -1.12 44.11 13.41
N ASP A 482 -1.03 44.31 12.14
CA ASP A 482 -0.71 45.54 11.42
C ASP A 482 0.52 46.27 12.02
N TRP A 483 1.62 45.50 12.26
CA TRP A 483 2.83 45.99 12.90
C TRP A 483 4.02 45.90 11.95
N ASN A 484 4.38 47.05 11.32
CA ASN A 484 5.40 47.12 10.28
C ASN A 484 5.15 46.18 9.13
N SER A 485 5.97 45.13 9.05
CA SER A 485 5.90 44.11 8.00
C SER A 485 5.19 42.82 8.45
N ILE A 486 4.80 42.70 9.72
CA ILE A 486 4.01 41.59 10.21
C ILE A 486 2.54 41.90 9.99
N THR A 487 1.88 41.07 9.19
CA THR A 487 0.46 41.23 8.84
C THR A 487 -0.42 40.55 9.87
N THR A 488 -0.16 39.26 10.17
CA THR A 488 -0.96 38.50 11.12
C THR A 488 -0.07 37.64 12.02
N ILE A 489 -0.64 37.22 13.16
CA ILE A 489 -0.08 36.19 14.02
C ILE A 489 -1.11 35.06 14.11
N ASP A 490 -0.69 33.85 13.71
CA ASP A 490 -1.48 32.63 13.88
C ASP A 490 -0.98 31.88 15.13
N PHE A 491 -1.90 31.41 15.96
CA PHE A 491 -1.56 30.58 17.11
C PHE A 491 -2.73 29.66 17.45
N GLY A 492 -2.41 28.52 18.02
CA GLY A 492 -3.48 27.58 18.33
C GLY A 492 -3.01 26.38 19.14
N ILE A 493 -4.00 25.56 19.48
CA ILE A 493 -3.84 24.32 20.21
C ILE A 493 -4.56 23.19 19.48
N ARG A 494 -3.94 22.03 19.44
CA ARG A 494 -4.56 20.78 19.02
C ARG A 494 -4.34 19.73 20.09
N SER A 495 -5.40 18.95 20.40
CA SER A 495 -5.32 17.71 21.15
C SER A 495 -5.86 16.59 20.27
N SER A 496 -5.17 15.47 20.22
CA SER A 496 -5.59 14.30 19.44
C SER A 496 -5.23 13.01 20.16
N GLU A 497 -6.11 12.03 20.06
CA GLU A 497 -5.88 10.65 20.46
C GLU A 497 -5.96 9.77 19.24
N GLN A 498 -4.98 8.90 19.05
CA GLN A 498 -4.96 7.91 17.98
C GLN A 498 -4.71 6.53 18.56
N SER A 499 -5.51 5.53 18.19
CA SER A 499 -5.35 4.15 18.65
C SER A 499 -5.33 3.17 17.50
N SER A 500 -4.70 2.02 17.73
CA SER A 500 -4.68 0.87 16.83
C SER A 500 -4.81 -0.41 17.64
N VAL A 501 -5.88 -1.17 17.38
CA VAL A 501 -6.13 -2.47 17.99
C VAL A 501 -6.01 -3.55 16.93
N PHE A 502 -5.14 -4.52 17.15
CA PHE A 502 -4.94 -5.65 16.26
C PHE A 502 -5.28 -6.95 16.97
N ASP A 503 -6.12 -7.78 16.37
CA ASP A 503 -6.41 -9.14 16.82
C ASP A 503 -6.29 -10.13 15.67
N LYS A 504 -5.79 -11.32 15.98
CA LYS A 504 -5.60 -12.39 15.00
C LYS A 504 -6.17 -13.69 15.50
N VAL A 505 -6.95 -14.33 14.64
CA VAL A 505 -7.40 -15.70 14.83
C VAL A 505 -6.80 -16.55 13.73
N SER A 506 -6.24 -17.70 14.09
CA SER A 506 -5.68 -18.60 13.10
C SER A 506 -5.92 -20.06 13.45
N GLY A 507 -5.89 -20.89 12.43
CA GLY A 507 -5.97 -22.34 12.54
C GLY A 507 -5.31 -23.01 11.36
N LYS A 508 -4.73 -24.17 11.57
CA LYS A 508 -4.03 -24.92 10.53
C LYS A 508 -4.44 -26.39 10.55
N ILE A 509 -4.74 -26.92 9.36
CA ILE A 509 -4.78 -28.35 9.08
C ILE A 509 -3.62 -28.64 8.12
N GLY A 510 -2.84 -29.65 8.36
CA GLY A 510 -1.74 -30.03 7.47
C GLY A 510 -0.54 -30.55 8.22
N GLY A 511 0.55 -30.71 7.48
CA GLY A 511 1.74 -31.37 7.98
C GLY A 511 1.56 -32.88 7.91
N PHE A 512 0.78 -33.38 6.96
CA PHE A 512 0.84 -34.77 6.56
C PHE A 512 2.27 -35.03 6.11
N SER A 513 2.95 -35.88 6.84
CA SER A 513 4.38 -36.17 6.60
C SER A 513 4.62 -36.86 5.26
N LYS A 514 3.58 -37.42 4.68
CA LYS A 514 3.61 -38.15 3.43
C LYS A 514 2.30 -38.07 2.68
N MET A 515 2.34 -38.11 1.36
CA MET A 515 1.15 -38.12 0.50
C MET A 515 0.22 -39.32 0.76
N VAL A 516 0.77 -40.47 1.15
CA VAL A 516 -0.04 -41.65 1.50
C VAL A 516 -0.88 -41.48 2.75
N ASP A 517 -0.49 -40.54 3.63
CA ASP A 517 -1.19 -40.22 4.87
C ASP A 517 -2.19 -39.06 4.69
N SER A 518 -2.28 -38.52 3.47
CA SER A 518 -3.09 -37.34 3.14
C SER A 518 -4.48 -37.75 2.60
N PRO A 519 -5.57 -37.04 2.94
CA PRO A 519 -6.88 -37.30 2.37
C PRO A 519 -6.92 -37.13 0.86
N ASN A 520 -7.47 -38.12 0.15
CA ASN A 520 -7.58 -38.08 -1.30
C ASN A 520 -8.67 -37.11 -1.76
N GLY A 521 -8.46 -36.44 -2.89
CA GLY A 521 -9.36 -35.43 -3.45
C GLY A 521 -10.76 -35.96 -3.79
N SER A 522 -10.91 -37.27 -4.01
CA SER A 522 -12.22 -37.90 -4.19
C SER A 522 -13.14 -37.74 -2.94
N LEU A 523 -12.58 -37.51 -1.75
CA LEU A 523 -13.33 -37.30 -0.51
C LEU A 523 -13.86 -35.86 -0.38
N PHE A 524 -13.32 -34.92 -1.16
CA PHE A 524 -13.74 -33.53 -1.18
C PHE A 524 -13.87 -32.96 -2.60
N SER A 525 -14.20 -33.84 -3.55
CA SER A 525 -14.28 -33.47 -4.97
C SER A 525 -15.27 -32.35 -5.29
N GLN A 526 -16.28 -32.12 -4.44
CA GLN A 526 -17.24 -31.02 -4.56
C GLN A 526 -16.61 -29.63 -4.31
N LEU A 527 -15.40 -29.59 -3.76
CA LEU A 527 -14.63 -28.34 -3.57
C LEU A 527 -13.62 -28.13 -4.69
N LEU A 528 -13.36 -29.11 -5.54
CA LEU A 528 -12.33 -29.04 -6.56
C LEU A 528 -12.88 -28.41 -7.83
N VAL A 529 -12.22 -27.34 -8.29
CA VAL A 529 -12.49 -26.67 -9.56
C VAL A 529 -11.23 -26.70 -10.45
N PRO A 530 -11.38 -26.68 -11.77
CA PRO A 530 -10.24 -26.51 -12.67
C PRO A 530 -9.68 -25.10 -12.53
N GLY A 531 -8.38 -24.93 -12.79
CA GLY A 531 -7.78 -23.60 -12.92
C GLY A 531 -8.48 -22.73 -13.97
N PRO A 532 -8.32 -21.40 -13.93
CA PRO A 532 -9.03 -20.48 -14.80
C PRO A 532 -8.67 -20.71 -16.28
N THR A 533 -9.63 -20.48 -17.16
CA THR A 533 -9.49 -20.77 -18.61
C THR A 533 -8.48 -19.88 -19.32
N ASN A 534 -8.19 -18.71 -18.74
CA ASN A 534 -7.21 -17.74 -19.21
C ASN A 534 -5.82 -17.88 -18.55
N PHE A 535 -5.60 -18.91 -17.73
CA PHE A 535 -4.31 -19.13 -17.06
C PHE A 535 -3.17 -19.20 -18.07
N CYS A 536 -2.12 -18.39 -17.89
CA CYS A 536 -1.02 -18.19 -18.84
C CYS A 536 -1.43 -17.62 -20.21
N SER A 537 -2.60 -17.07 -20.34
CA SER A 537 -3.05 -16.50 -21.61
C SER A 537 -2.42 -15.12 -21.85
N GLY A 538 -1.85 -14.92 -23.04
CA GLY A 538 -1.33 -13.62 -23.47
C GLY A 538 0.02 -13.18 -22.86
N ASP A 539 0.65 -13.98 -22.01
CA ASP A 539 1.92 -13.63 -21.36
C ASP A 539 3.18 -14.07 -22.14
N GLY A 540 3.01 -14.61 -23.33
CA GLY A 540 4.10 -14.99 -24.25
C GLY A 540 4.87 -16.24 -23.85
N ARG A 541 4.52 -16.93 -22.74
CA ARG A 541 5.20 -18.15 -22.30
C ARG A 541 4.95 -19.29 -23.28
N SER A 542 6.03 -19.92 -23.73
CA SER A 542 5.96 -21.10 -24.61
C SER A 542 5.62 -22.39 -23.89
N LEU A 543 5.81 -22.42 -22.54
CA LEU A 543 5.57 -23.54 -21.66
C LEU A 543 4.70 -23.11 -20.50
N CYS A 544 3.59 -23.80 -20.27
CA CYS A 544 2.70 -23.60 -19.13
C CYS A 544 1.92 -24.87 -18.82
N ILE A 545 1.54 -25.05 -17.55
CA ILE A 545 0.63 -26.10 -17.12
C ILE A 545 -0.74 -25.44 -16.90
N THR A 546 -1.69 -25.71 -17.79
CA THR A 546 -3.02 -25.09 -17.78
C THR A 546 -4.12 -25.98 -17.21
N ASN A 547 -3.89 -27.27 -17.13
CA ASN A 547 -4.86 -28.22 -16.59
C ASN A 547 -4.43 -28.63 -15.18
N PHE A 548 -5.19 -28.22 -14.17
CA PHE A 548 -4.97 -28.57 -12.78
C PHE A 548 -6.26 -28.38 -11.98
N LEU A 549 -6.33 -29.02 -10.81
CA LEU A 549 -7.43 -28.89 -9.86
C LEU A 549 -6.94 -28.21 -8.58
N LEU A 550 -7.74 -27.29 -8.07
CA LEU A 550 -7.52 -26.66 -6.77
C LEU A 550 -8.85 -26.53 -6.02
N ILE A 551 -8.79 -26.20 -4.75
CA ILE A 551 -10.00 -25.88 -3.98
C ILE A 551 -10.50 -24.51 -4.42
N ASP A 552 -11.81 -24.41 -4.63
CA ASP A 552 -12.51 -23.23 -5.14
C ASP A 552 -12.20 -22.00 -4.28
N PRO A 553 -11.52 -20.95 -4.82
CA PRO A 553 -11.21 -19.73 -4.07
C PRO A 553 -12.45 -18.89 -3.78
N ASP A 554 -13.43 -18.79 -4.70
CA ASP A 554 -14.68 -18.05 -4.48
C ASP A 554 -15.45 -18.62 -3.29
N LEU A 555 -15.57 -19.96 -3.24
CA LEU A 555 -16.21 -20.64 -2.13
C LEU A 555 -15.38 -20.50 -0.83
N SER A 556 -14.06 -20.49 -0.96
CA SER A 556 -13.15 -20.29 0.18
C SER A 556 -13.30 -18.91 0.80
N PHE A 557 -13.64 -17.88 0.02
CA PHE A 557 -13.94 -16.55 0.50
C PHE A 557 -15.37 -16.43 1.04
N SER A 558 -16.38 -16.88 0.27
CA SER A 558 -17.80 -16.70 0.60
C SER A 558 -18.30 -17.61 1.73
N ASP A 559 -17.80 -18.84 1.84
CA ASP A 559 -18.15 -19.83 2.91
C ASP A 559 -16.94 -20.60 3.44
N PRO A 560 -15.94 -19.95 4.06
CA PRO A 560 -14.72 -20.59 4.54
C PRO A 560 -14.99 -21.70 5.55
N PHE A 561 -16.02 -21.56 6.39
CA PHE A 561 -16.37 -22.58 7.39
C PHE A 561 -17.02 -23.81 6.78
N GLY A 562 -17.80 -23.65 5.69
CA GLY A 562 -18.33 -24.76 4.90
C GLY A 562 -17.23 -25.57 4.24
N VAL A 563 -16.24 -24.88 3.62
CA VAL A 563 -15.03 -25.50 3.04
C VAL A 563 -14.26 -26.28 4.11
N ILE A 564 -13.94 -25.62 5.24
CA ILE A 564 -13.23 -26.28 6.35
C ILE A 564 -13.97 -27.52 6.85
N LYS A 565 -15.28 -27.45 6.98
CA LYS A 565 -16.08 -28.57 7.45
C LYS A 565 -15.98 -29.78 6.50
N ILE A 566 -16.05 -29.56 5.21
CA ILE A 566 -15.93 -30.61 4.19
C ILE A 566 -14.53 -31.25 4.26
N LEU A 567 -13.49 -30.40 4.39
CA LEU A 567 -12.10 -30.89 4.51
C LEU A 567 -11.85 -31.66 5.80
N GLN A 568 -12.45 -31.24 6.92
CA GLN A 568 -12.41 -31.98 8.18
C GLN A 568 -13.10 -33.36 8.05
N ASP A 569 -14.28 -33.39 7.42
CA ASP A 569 -15.00 -34.63 7.16
C ASP A 569 -14.17 -35.58 6.26
N ALA A 570 -13.43 -35.02 5.28
CA ALA A 570 -12.51 -35.81 4.43
C ALA A 570 -11.32 -36.40 5.23
N VAL A 571 -10.73 -35.58 6.15
CA VAL A 571 -9.66 -36.05 7.05
C VAL A 571 -10.13 -37.20 7.92
N ILE A 572 -11.32 -37.09 8.54
CA ILE A 572 -11.91 -38.12 9.40
C ILE A 572 -12.27 -39.38 8.61
N ALA A 573 -12.75 -39.18 7.37
CA ALA A 573 -13.08 -40.31 6.49
C ALA A 573 -11.83 -41.08 6.05
N HIS A 574 -10.70 -40.37 5.85
CA HIS A 574 -9.42 -40.97 5.51
C HIS A 574 -8.80 -41.72 6.69
N ASP A 575 -8.70 -41.07 7.84
CA ASP A 575 -8.21 -41.66 9.09
C ASP A 575 -9.10 -41.27 10.29
N PRO A 576 -10.00 -42.19 10.72
CA PRO A 576 -10.88 -41.93 11.88
C PRO A 576 -10.16 -41.70 13.20
N SER A 577 -8.88 -42.02 13.29
CA SER A 577 -8.06 -41.77 14.48
C SER A 577 -7.39 -40.41 14.44
N SER A 578 -7.47 -39.70 13.33
CA SER A 578 -6.86 -38.36 13.17
C SER A 578 -7.48 -37.35 14.15
N PRO A 579 -6.68 -36.72 15.01
CA PRO A 579 -7.17 -35.67 15.88
C PRO A 579 -7.32 -34.33 15.13
N SER A 580 -7.00 -34.31 13.85
CA SER A 580 -6.78 -33.09 13.11
C SER A 580 -8.06 -32.41 12.66
N ILE A 581 -8.79 -31.95 13.60
CA ILE A 581 -9.74 -30.87 13.43
C ILE A 581 -8.96 -29.58 13.59
N MET A 582 -9.21 -28.63 12.68
CA MET A 582 -8.62 -27.31 12.77
C MET A 582 -8.95 -26.69 14.13
N ASN A 583 -7.92 -26.44 14.91
CA ASN A 583 -8.06 -25.83 16.22
C ASN A 583 -7.89 -24.31 16.03
N ILE A 584 -8.99 -23.63 15.75
CA ILE A 584 -9.02 -22.17 15.57
C ILE A 584 -8.80 -21.50 16.93
N LYS A 585 -7.78 -20.68 17.05
CA LYS A 585 -7.39 -19.97 18.28
C LYS A 585 -7.08 -18.51 18.01
N SER A 586 -7.37 -17.67 19.01
CA SER A 586 -6.82 -16.32 19.03
C SER A 586 -5.30 -16.40 19.22
N ASP A 587 -4.58 -15.65 18.38
CA ASP A 587 -3.13 -15.54 18.46
C ASP A 587 -2.78 -14.40 19.43
N THR A 588 -2.72 -14.73 20.70
CA THR A 588 -2.37 -13.79 21.76
C THR A 588 -0.96 -13.19 21.62
N ASN A 589 -0.12 -13.71 20.73
CA ASN A 589 1.23 -13.19 20.50
C ASN A 589 1.20 -11.96 19.59
N SER A 590 0.23 -11.94 18.68
CA SER A 590 0.06 -10.84 17.72
C SER A 590 -0.86 -9.73 18.23
N TYR A 591 -1.62 -9.99 19.31
CA TYR A 591 -2.55 -9.01 19.86
C TYR A 591 -1.84 -7.79 20.44
N TYR A 592 -2.29 -6.61 20.05
CA TYR A 592 -1.95 -5.36 20.69
C TYR A 592 -3.12 -4.36 20.68
N ASP A 593 -3.09 -3.46 21.64
CA ASP A 593 -3.89 -2.25 21.73
C ASP A 593 -2.93 -1.12 22.09
N VAL A 594 -2.65 -0.26 21.11
CA VAL A 594 -1.70 0.85 21.28
C VAL A 594 -2.42 2.16 21.06
N SER A 595 -2.31 3.06 22.03
CA SER A 595 -2.85 4.42 21.95
C SER A 595 -1.76 5.47 22.10
N GLU A 596 -1.95 6.59 21.43
CA GLU A 596 -1.14 7.81 21.54
C GLU A 596 -2.03 9.01 21.80
N GLU A 597 -1.71 9.75 22.85
CA GLU A 597 -2.28 11.05 23.13
C GLU A 597 -1.26 12.13 22.80
N SER A 598 -1.61 13.06 21.90
CA SER A 598 -0.73 14.15 21.49
C SER A 598 -1.39 15.50 21.74
N THR A 599 -0.64 16.41 22.36
CA THR A 599 -1.01 17.82 22.51
C THR A 599 0.02 18.68 21.81
N ALA A 600 -0.45 19.56 20.92
CA ALA A 600 0.41 20.45 20.17
C ALA A 600 -0.01 21.91 20.35
N LEU A 601 1.00 22.79 20.46
CA LEU A 601 0.85 24.24 20.50
C LEU A 601 1.68 24.85 19.37
N TYR A 602 1.17 25.85 18.68
CA TYR A 602 1.95 26.54 17.67
C TYR A 602 1.78 28.07 17.74
N ALA A 603 2.79 28.76 17.22
CA ALA A 603 2.73 30.19 16.96
C ALA A 603 3.50 30.49 15.66
N GLN A 604 2.91 31.32 14.82
CA GLN A 604 3.43 31.71 13.52
C GLN A 604 3.19 33.19 13.28
N ALA A 605 4.16 33.88 12.71
CA ALA A 605 4.00 35.24 12.21
C ALA A 605 3.99 35.20 10.68
N ASN A 606 3.00 35.85 10.08
CA ASN A 606 2.91 36.06 8.65
C ASN A 606 3.40 37.48 8.35
N PHE A 607 4.15 37.64 7.27
CA PHE A 607 4.74 38.93 6.93
C PHE A 607 4.63 39.26 5.44
N GLU A 608 4.56 40.55 5.17
CA GLU A 608 4.66 41.11 3.83
C GLU A 608 5.57 42.36 3.86
N HIS A 609 6.62 42.35 3.04
CA HIS A 609 7.55 43.47 2.95
C HIS A 609 8.12 43.64 1.54
N GLY A 610 7.57 44.60 0.80
CA GLY A 610 8.00 44.90 -0.56
C GLY A 610 7.75 43.70 -1.50
N MET A 611 8.79 43.08 -1.98
CA MET A 611 8.69 41.88 -2.84
C MET A 611 8.67 40.55 -2.06
N TYR A 612 8.74 40.58 -0.76
CA TYR A 612 8.80 39.38 0.09
C TYR A 612 7.51 39.22 0.88
N ARG A 613 6.97 38.02 0.88
CA ARG A 613 5.89 37.56 1.76
C ARG A 613 6.20 36.18 2.30
N GLY A 614 5.54 35.77 3.34
CA GLY A 614 5.72 34.44 3.90
C GLY A 614 5.41 34.34 5.36
N ASN A 615 5.87 33.25 5.97
CA ASN A 615 5.63 32.96 7.38
C ASN A 615 6.84 32.34 8.05
N PHE A 616 6.90 32.47 9.38
CA PHE A 616 7.84 31.75 10.22
C PHE A 616 7.22 31.47 11.58
N GLY A 617 7.51 30.33 12.13
CA GLY A 617 6.94 29.92 13.40
C GLY A 617 7.55 28.65 13.95
N PHE A 618 6.94 28.14 14.97
CA PHE A 618 7.31 26.86 15.57
C PHE A 618 6.06 26.16 16.09
N ARG A 619 6.18 24.83 16.16
CA ARG A 619 5.19 23.95 16.75
C ARG A 619 5.85 23.11 17.83
N TYR A 620 5.29 23.14 19.04
CA TYR A 620 5.65 22.24 20.14
C TYR A 620 4.66 21.10 20.20
N VAL A 621 5.17 19.90 20.31
CA VAL A 621 4.36 18.66 20.37
C VAL A 621 4.82 17.84 21.56
N ASP A 622 3.88 17.41 22.40
CA ASP A 622 4.07 16.49 23.49
C ASP A 622 3.20 15.24 23.25
N THR A 623 3.77 14.04 23.38
CA THR A 623 3.09 12.79 23.05
C THR A 623 3.33 11.75 24.11
N GLU A 624 2.26 11.11 24.58
CA GLU A 624 2.27 9.93 25.44
C GLU A 624 1.80 8.70 24.68
N VAL A 625 2.48 7.58 24.87
CA VAL A 625 2.18 6.28 24.24
C VAL A 625 1.83 5.28 25.33
N ASP A 626 0.74 4.52 25.14
CA ASP A 626 0.39 3.35 25.97
C ASP A 626 0.23 2.13 25.07
N SER A 627 1.02 1.08 25.33
CA SER A 627 0.97 -0.18 24.60
C SER A 627 0.51 -1.29 25.52
N VAL A 628 -0.64 -1.88 25.23
CA VAL A 628 -1.23 -3.01 25.96
C VAL A 628 -1.12 -4.26 25.11
N ALA A 629 -0.43 -5.28 25.58
CA ALA A 629 -0.26 -6.56 24.89
C ALA A 629 -0.22 -7.71 25.89
N PHE A 630 -0.32 -8.95 25.38
CA PHE A 630 -0.17 -10.12 26.23
C PHE A 630 1.29 -10.34 26.60
N GLY A 631 1.61 -10.24 27.87
CA GLY A 631 2.91 -10.64 28.43
C GLY A 631 3.16 -12.15 28.29
N PRO A 632 4.37 -12.64 28.67
CA PRO A 632 4.72 -14.05 28.58
C PRO A 632 3.82 -14.92 29.45
N ALA A 633 3.67 -16.19 29.02
CA ALA A 633 2.90 -17.17 29.80
C ALA A 633 3.57 -17.41 31.15
N ASN A 634 2.75 -17.47 32.21
CA ASN A 634 3.21 -17.88 33.52
C ASN A 634 3.41 -19.41 33.60
N SER A 635 3.84 -19.93 34.75
CA SER A 635 4.08 -21.37 34.98
C SER A 635 2.84 -22.27 34.75
N SER A 636 1.64 -21.69 34.75
CA SER A 636 0.40 -22.42 34.44
C SER A 636 -0.02 -22.31 32.99
N GLY A 637 0.78 -21.62 32.13
CA GLY A 637 0.46 -21.35 30.75
C GLY A 637 -0.49 -20.18 30.51
N ALA A 638 -0.93 -19.50 31.58
CA ALA A 638 -1.83 -18.34 31.47
C ALA A 638 -1.03 -17.07 31.16
N ARG A 639 -1.58 -16.26 30.24
CA ARG A 639 -1.06 -14.94 29.88
C ARG A 639 -1.98 -13.83 30.40
N SER A 640 -1.43 -12.68 30.67
CA SER A 640 -2.18 -11.49 31.10
C SER A 640 -1.77 -10.28 30.25
N LEU A 641 -2.68 -9.35 30.10
CA LEU A 641 -2.39 -8.08 29.48
C LEU A 641 -1.46 -7.25 30.38
N VAL A 642 -0.48 -6.62 29.74
CA VAL A 642 0.52 -5.73 30.35
C VAL A 642 0.52 -4.42 29.59
N SER A 643 0.43 -3.29 30.30
CA SER A 643 0.59 -1.96 29.74
C SER A 643 2.02 -1.50 29.91
N THR A 644 2.59 -0.92 28.87
CA THR A 644 3.92 -0.30 28.86
C THR A 644 3.80 1.08 28.22
N LYS A 645 4.37 2.10 28.89
CA LYS A 645 4.26 3.49 28.47
C LYS A 645 5.57 4.05 27.93
N GLY A 646 5.45 5.01 27.03
CA GLY A 646 6.52 5.83 26.50
C GLY A 646 6.05 7.27 26.36
N SER A 647 6.98 8.20 26.14
CA SER A 647 6.64 9.60 25.84
C SER A 647 7.82 10.31 25.17
N TYR A 648 7.52 11.35 24.42
CA TYR A 648 8.50 12.22 23.78
C TYR A 648 7.91 13.61 23.53
N ASP A 649 8.79 14.60 23.40
CA ASP A 649 8.40 15.97 23.02
C ASP A 649 9.38 16.58 22.02
N TYR A 650 8.85 17.44 21.11
CA TYR A 650 9.61 18.08 20.04
C TYR A 650 9.21 19.54 19.85
N ILE A 651 10.21 20.36 19.42
CA ILE A 651 9.98 21.71 18.91
C ILE A 651 10.36 21.73 17.44
N LEU A 652 9.41 22.05 16.58
CA LEU A 652 9.50 21.96 15.13
C LEU A 652 9.45 23.37 14.51
N PRO A 653 10.60 24.00 14.23
CA PRO A 653 10.65 25.30 13.54
C PRO A 653 10.30 25.14 12.05
N ARG A 654 9.58 26.14 11.49
CA ARG A 654 9.16 26.18 10.09
C ARG A 654 9.22 27.60 9.55
N ILE A 655 9.70 27.75 8.31
CA ILE A 655 9.88 29.02 7.63
C ILE A 655 9.50 28.85 6.16
N ASN A 656 8.64 29.71 5.64
CA ASN A 656 8.35 29.81 4.22
C ASN A 656 8.49 31.26 3.77
N ILE A 657 9.21 31.49 2.68
CA ILE A 657 9.45 32.83 2.11
C ILE A 657 9.19 32.78 0.62
N VAL A 658 8.40 33.70 0.14
CA VAL A 658 8.18 33.95 -1.30
C VAL A 658 8.77 35.31 -1.64
N ALA A 659 9.62 35.35 -2.67
CA ALA A 659 10.13 36.58 -3.24
C ALA A 659 9.52 36.79 -4.63
N GLU A 660 8.64 37.76 -4.79
CA GLU A 660 8.01 38.15 -6.05
C GLU A 660 8.95 39.03 -6.84
N LEU A 661 9.71 38.47 -7.79
CA LEU A 661 10.68 39.21 -8.57
C LEU A 661 10.00 40.21 -9.53
N ASN A 662 8.85 39.81 -10.05
CA ASN A 662 7.91 40.63 -10.86
C ASN A 662 6.57 39.87 -10.93
N ASP A 663 5.60 40.44 -11.69
CA ASP A 663 4.25 39.86 -11.85
C ASP A 663 4.22 38.45 -12.45
N GLU A 664 5.30 37.93 -13.02
CA GLU A 664 5.36 36.62 -13.66
C GLU A 664 6.30 35.64 -12.95
N MET A 665 7.23 36.14 -12.11
CA MET A 665 8.31 35.31 -11.58
C MET A 665 8.41 35.41 -10.07
N LEU A 666 8.52 34.26 -9.42
CA LEU A 666 8.77 34.21 -8.00
C LEU A 666 9.82 33.14 -7.62
N VAL A 667 10.43 33.32 -6.47
CA VAL A 667 11.33 32.38 -5.82
C VAL A 667 10.74 32.01 -4.47
N ARG A 668 10.68 30.73 -4.18
CA ARG A 668 10.27 30.20 -2.89
C ARG A 668 11.46 29.63 -2.14
N PHE A 669 11.45 29.83 -0.84
CA PHE A 669 12.36 29.18 0.11
C PHE A 669 11.53 28.59 1.23
N GLY A 670 11.77 27.32 1.57
CA GLY A 670 11.18 26.59 2.68
C GLY A 670 12.25 25.98 3.58
N PHE A 671 12.07 26.09 4.88
CA PHE A 671 12.76 25.30 5.90
C PHE A 671 11.73 24.67 6.81
N THR A 672 11.79 23.36 6.99
CA THR A 672 10.84 22.61 7.82
C THR A 672 11.58 21.59 8.66
N SER A 673 11.35 21.61 9.96
CA SER A 673 11.64 20.50 10.85
C SER A 673 10.35 19.73 11.12
N ASP A 674 10.39 18.41 10.96
CA ASP A 674 9.24 17.53 11.19
C ASP A 674 9.70 16.20 11.78
N ILE A 675 8.74 15.35 12.20
CA ILE A 675 9.01 14.05 12.79
C ILE A 675 8.28 12.94 12.01
N ARG A 676 8.85 11.74 12.06
CA ARG A 676 8.18 10.50 11.63
C ARG A 676 7.95 9.60 12.82
N ARG A 677 6.70 9.46 13.23
CA ARG A 677 6.33 8.56 14.33
C ARG A 677 6.53 7.09 13.94
N PRO A 678 6.95 6.22 14.89
CA PRO A 678 7.01 4.79 14.64
C PRO A 678 5.62 4.22 14.35
N GLY A 679 5.55 3.19 13.49
CA GLY A 679 4.32 2.44 13.27
C GLY A 679 3.86 1.74 14.56
N PHE A 680 2.55 1.55 14.74
CA PHE A 680 2.00 0.91 15.94
C PHE A 680 2.53 -0.52 16.16
N ASN A 681 2.83 -1.24 15.09
CA ASN A 681 3.47 -2.55 15.17
C ASN A 681 4.86 -2.52 15.83
N ASN A 682 5.62 -1.42 15.67
CA ASN A 682 6.92 -1.24 16.33
C ASN A 682 6.80 -0.92 17.83
N LEU A 683 5.62 -0.50 18.27
CA LEU A 683 5.31 -0.17 19.65
C LEU A 683 4.67 -1.35 20.41
N ASN A 684 4.27 -2.42 19.69
CA ASN A 684 3.64 -3.61 20.27
C ASN A 684 4.58 -4.38 21.17
N THR A 685 4.28 -4.43 22.47
CA THR A 685 5.08 -5.14 23.48
C THR A 685 4.75 -6.63 23.65
N GLY A 686 3.88 -7.18 22.81
CA GLY A 686 3.56 -8.61 22.79
C GLY A 686 4.73 -9.47 22.32
N PHE A 687 5.00 -10.57 23.00
CA PHE A 687 6.02 -11.55 22.60
C PHE A 687 5.74 -12.95 23.14
N THR A 688 6.45 -13.92 22.56
CA THR A 688 6.35 -15.33 22.99
C THR A 688 7.73 -15.93 23.18
N PHE A 689 7.86 -16.70 24.25
CA PHE A 689 9.03 -17.55 24.44
C PHE A 689 8.93 -18.84 23.64
N ASN A 690 10.06 -19.27 23.12
CA ASN A 690 10.25 -20.59 22.55
C ASN A 690 10.85 -21.55 23.61
N THR A 691 10.73 -22.84 23.42
CA THR A 691 11.31 -23.88 24.30
C THR A 691 12.76 -24.23 23.96
N SER A 692 13.29 -23.71 22.86
CA SER A 692 14.66 -23.90 22.39
C SER A 692 15.66 -23.07 23.21
N GLU A 693 16.83 -23.61 23.48
CA GLU A 693 17.92 -22.91 24.16
C GLU A 693 18.49 -21.72 23.35
N ASN A 694 18.37 -21.75 22.04
CA ASN A 694 18.87 -20.71 21.14
C ASN A 694 17.78 -19.74 20.68
N ALA A 695 16.64 -19.75 21.33
CA ALA A 695 15.53 -18.90 20.93
C ALA A 695 15.79 -17.45 21.35
N SER A 696 15.87 -16.54 20.40
CA SER A 696 15.77 -15.10 20.61
C SER A 696 14.29 -14.66 20.66
N VAL A 697 14.05 -13.54 21.32
CA VAL A 697 12.73 -12.90 21.42
C VAL A 697 12.77 -11.56 20.67
N SER A 698 11.74 -11.30 19.90
CA SER A 698 11.51 -9.97 19.29
C SER A 698 10.29 -9.33 19.95
N LEU A 699 10.41 -8.07 20.35
CA LEU A 699 9.32 -7.27 20.94
C LEU A 699 9.38 -5.83 20.43
N GLY A 700 8.27 -5.13 20.51
CA GLY A 700 8.22 -3.69 20.19
C GLY A 700 8.69 -2.83 21.35
N ASN A 701 8.82 -1.53 21.09
CA ASN A 701 9.38 -0.55 22.01
C ASN A 701 8.51 0.71 22.09
N PRO A 702 7.64 0.87 23.10
CA PRO A 702 6.85 2.09 23.31
C PRO A 702 7.69 3.34 23.58
N GLY A 703 8.96 3.17 23.99
CA GLY A 703 9.92 4.24 24.16
C GLY A 703 10.74 4.57 22.90
N LEU A 704 10.36 4.03 21.73
CA LEU A 704 10.99 4.37 20.46
C LEU A 704 10.67 5.82 20.10
N GLU A 705 11.71 6.63 19.94
CA GLU A 705 11.56 8.04 19.57
C GLU A 705 11.29 8.19 18.07
N PRO A 706 10.51 9.22 17.67
CA PRO A 706 10.35 9.56 16.26
C PRO A 706 11.68 9.84 15.55
N GLU A 707 11.76 9.53 14.25
CA GLU A 707 12.81 10.06 13.39
C GLU A 707 12.59 11.57 13.23
N GLU A 708 13.67 12.34 13.24
CA GLU A 708 13.65 13.77 12.99
C GLU A 708 14.07 14.04 11.54
N VAL A 709 13.41 14.98 10.88
CA VAL A 709 13.69 15.33 9.49
C VAL A 709 13.74 16.83 9.32
N ASP A 710 14.93 17.32 8.94
CA ASP A 710 15.12 18.71 8.53
C ASP A 710 15.14 18.81 7.02
N SER A 711 14.28 19.67 6.45
CA SER A 711 14.15 19.86 5.02
C SER A 711 14.46 21.32 4.63
N ILE A 712 15.20 21.48 3.53
CA ILE A 712 15.42 22.78 2.87
C ILE A 712 14.91 22.68 1.44
N GLU A 713 14.17 23.68 1.01
CA GLU A 713 13.59 23.75 -0.33
C GLU A 713 13.83 25.13 -0.95
N ILE A 714 14.19 25.15 -2.23
CA ILE A 714 14.33 26.36 -3.03
C ILE A 714 13.68 26.13 -4.36
N GLY A 715 12.70 26.94 -4.73
CA GLY A 715 11.97 26.85 -6.00
C GLY A 715 12.02 28.17 -6.78
N PHE A 716 12.13 28.08 -8.10
CA PHE A 716 11.88 29.19 -9.02
C PHE A 716 10.68 28.84 -9.88
N GLU A 717 9.74 29.77 -10.00
CA GLU A 717 8.50 29.62 -10.78
C GLU A 717 8.32 30.82 -11.72
N TRP A 718 7.98 30.52 -12.98
CA TRP A 718 7.69 31.51 -14.00
C TRP A 718 6.31 31.28 -14.60
N TYR A 719 5.39 32.20 -14.31
CA TYR A 719 3.99 32.20 -14.71
C TYR A 719 3.81 33.13 -15.93
N PHE A 720 4.11 32.64 -17.12
CA PHE A 720 4.18 33.44 -18.34
C PHE A 720 2.85 33.58 -19.12
N ALA A 721 1.78 32.86 -18.67
CA ALA A 721 0.40 33.01 -19.15
C ALA A 721 -0.59 32.47 -18.09
N PRO A 722 -1.92 32.72 -18.19
CA PRO A 722 -2.89 32.39 -17.13
C PRO A 722 -2.90 30.92 -16.68
N ALA A 723 -2.72 29.96 -17.59
CA ALA A 723 -2.67 28.53 -17.31
C ALA A 723 -1.27 27.95 -17.54
N ALA A 724 -0.23 28.78 -17.56
CA ALA A 724 1.13 28.39 -17.91
C ALA A 724 2.12 28.60 -16.76
N VAL A 725 2.91 27.57 -16.48
CA VAL A 725 3.99 27.65 -15.51
C VAL A 725 5.19 26.83 -15.97
N ALA A 726 6.37 27.36 -15.73
CA ALA A 726 7.63 26.63 -15.77
C ALA A 726 8.30 26.75 -14.41
N SER A 727 8.64 25.64 -13.78
CA SER A 727 9.26 25.68 -12.46
C SER A 727 10.45 24.72 -12.36
N VAL A 728 11.40 25.10 -11.49
CA VAL A 728 12.49 24.25 -11.04
C VAL A 728 12.62 24.38 -9.54
N GLY A 729 12.66 23.24 -8.84
CA GLY A 729 12.83 23.17 -7.41
C GLY A 729 14.04 22.31 -7.05
N TYR A 730 14.76 22.69 -6.01
CA TYR A 730 15.75 21.87 -5.32
C TYR A 730 15.25 21.57 -3.91
N PHE A 731 15.40 20.35 -3.48
CA PHE A 731 15.12 19.94 -2.10
C PHE A 731 16.25 19.11 -1.52
N THR A 732 16.43 19.21 -0.21
CA THR A 732 17.26 18.28 0.57
C THR A 732 16.55 17.97 1.89
N LYS A 733 16.65 16.72 2.34
CA LYS A 733 16.07 16.20 3.57
C LYS A 733 17.14 15.42 4.32
N ASP A 734 17.47 15.86 5.51
CA ASP A 734 18.37 15.16 6.42
C ASP A 734 17.53 14.46 7.48
N ARG A 735 17.67 13.15 7.61
CA ARG A 735 17.03 12.33 8.64
C ARG A 735 18.01 11.92 9.68
N THR A 736 17.64 12.08 10.93
CA THR A 736 18.39 11.64 12.11
C THR A 736 17.50 10.78 12.98
N ASN A 737 18.07 10.15 13.98
CA ASN A 737 17.33 9.30 14.92
C ASN A 737 16.57 8.15 14.21
N ILE A 738 17.18 7.56 13.18
CA ILE A 738 16.56 6.59 12.27
C ILE A 738 16.16 5.33 13.03
N PHE A 739 15.04 4.71 12.63
CA PHE A 739 14.62 3.43 13.22
C PHE A 739 15.59 2.31 12.85
N GLY A 740 16.22 1.74 13.86
CA GLY A 740 17.14 0.63 13.79
C GLY A 740 16.64 -0.58 14.62
N GLN A 741 17.55 -1.48 14.91
CA GLN A 741 17.30 -2.64 15.76
C GLN A 741 18.30 -2.66 16.89
N ASP A 742 17.82 -2.57 18.14
CA ASP A 742 18.61 -2.82 19.31
C ASP A 742 18.65 -4.32 19.59
N PHE A 743 19.84 -4.85 19.77
CA PHE A 743 20.08 -6.24 20.15
C PHE A 743 20.72 -6.29 21.52
N GLU A 744 20.10 -7.02 22.43
CA GLU A 744 20.67 -7.34 23.73
C GLU A 744 20.87 -8.84 23.85
N GLY A 745 22.15 -9.27 23.86
CA GLY A 745 22.53 -10.66 24.00
C GLY A 745 22.60 -11.09 25.47
N ALA A 746 22.14 -12.30 25.75
CA ALA A 746 22.33 -12.92 27.06
C ALA A 746 23.83 -13.27 27.27
N LEU A 747 24.43 -12.72 28.28
CA LEU A 747 25.78 -13.13 28.67
C LEU A 747 25.74 -14.52 29.30
N LEU A 748 26.49 -15.44 28.76
CA LEU A 748 26.69 -16.75 29.34
C LEU A 748 27.55 -16.60 30.60
N VAL A 749 26.93 -16.73 31.74
CA VAL A 749 27.64 -16.79 33.05
C VAL A 749 27.58 -18.23 33.50
N VAL A 750 28.75 -18.84 33.65
CA VAL A 750 28.85 -20.21 34.12
C VAL A 750 28.35 -20.26 35.57
N ASP A 751 27.19 -20.89 35.81
CA ASP A 751 26.71 -21.17 37.13
C ASP A 751 27.50 -22.38 37.70
N PRO A 752 28.30 -22.23 38.73
CA PRO A 752 29.11 -23.30 39.29
C PRO A 752 28.27 -24.45 39.89
N SER A 753 26.95 -24.23 40.10
CA SER A 753 26.03 -25.26 40.57
C SER A 753 25.45 -26.13 39.47
N THR A 754 25.71 -25.77 38.18
CA THR A 754 25.21 -26.51 37.01
C THR A 754 26.38 -26.92 36.12
N THR A 755 26.18 -27.98 35.35
CA THR A 755 27.22 -28.53 34.45
C THR A 755 27.06 -28.09 33.02
N ASP A 756 26.01 -27.32 32.71
CA ASP A 756 25.68 -26.89 31.34
C ASP A 756 26.25 -25.52 30.96
N GLY A 757 26.80 -24.77 31.93
CA GLY A 757 27.47 -23.50 31.68
C GLY A 757 26.56 -22.28 31.46
N PHE A 758 25.23 -22.40 31.64
CA PHE A 758 24.30 -21.29 31.49
C PHE A 758 23.99 -20.60 32.81
N ALA A 759 23.89 -19.28 32.77
CA ALA A 759 23.35 -18.52 33.89
C ALA A 759 21.83 -18.77 34.02
N ARG A 760 21.40 -19.05 35.24
CA ARG A 760 19.98 -19.21 35.57
C ARG A 760 19.57 -18.14 36.54
N GLU A 761 18.48 -17.47 36.21
CA GLU A 761 17.89 -16.45 37.07
C GLU A 761 16.73 -17.02 37.86
N THR A 762 16.72 -16.76 39.13
CA THR A 762 15.59 -17.04 40.00
C THR A 762 14.61 -15.86 40.09
N ASP A 763 15.04 -14.69 39.70
CA ASP A 763 14.26 -13.46 39.54
C ASP A 763 14.15 -13.15 38.05
N PRO A 764 13.05 -12.64 37.51
CA PRO A 764 12.89 -12.37 36.06
C PRO A 764 13.84 -11.36 35.48
N THR A 765 14.83 -10.88 36.18
CA THR A 765 15.89 -10.02 35.70
C THR A 765 17.14 -10.80 35.31
N CYS A 766 17.67 -10.56 34.11
CA CYS A 766 18.91 -11.19 33.64
C CYS A 766 20.11 -10.28 33.90
N PRO A 767 20.93 -10.50 34.93
CA PRO A 767 22.04 -9.60 35.30
C PRO A 767 23.15 -9.61 34.25
N GLY A 768 23.16 -10.61 33.40
CA GLY A 768 24.12 -10.76 32.28
C GLY A 768 23.62 -10.21 30.95
N GLY A 769 22.40 -9.63 30.92
CA GLY A 769 21.73 -9.23 29.68
C GLY A 769 20.69 -10.25 29.19
N GLY A 770 19.89 -9.86 28.19
CA GLY A 770 18.82 -10.67 27.65
C GLY A 770 17.55 -10.64 28.48
N ILE A 771 16.58 -11.51 28.15
CA ILE A 771 15.29 -11.64 28.86
C ILE A 771 15.13 -13.05 29.39
N TYR A 772 14.57 -13.21 30.62
CA TYR A 772 14.41 -14.51 31.25
C TYR A 772 13.27 -15.31 30.62
N ASN A 773 13.60 -16.46 30.02
CA ASN A 773 12.65 -17.42 29.45
C ASN A 773 12.40 -18.56 30.48
N PRO A 774 11.23 -18.58 31.16
CA PRO A 774 10.97 -19.58 32.22
C PRO A 774 10.56 -20.95 31.67
N ILE A 775 10.28 -21.10 30.37
CA ILE A 775 9.70 -22.34 29.82
C ILE A 775 10.71 -23.29 29.14
N VAL A 776 11.98 -22.93 29.12
CA VAL A 776 13.02 -23.81 28.59
C VAL A 776 13.05 -25.10 29.37
N GLN A 777 12.98 -26.22 28.66
CA GLN A 777 12.82 -27.54 29.28
C GLN A 777 14.14 -28.06 29.91
N PRO A 778 14.10 -28.84 30.96
CA PRO A 778 15.28 -29.42 31.61
C PRO A 778 16.18 -30.27 30.69
N ASN A 779 15.57 -30.95 29.71
CA ASN A 779 16.32 -31.78 28.74
C ASN A 779 17.14 -30.92 27.76
N VAL A 780 16.71 -29.70 27.48
CA VAL A 780 17.45 -28.73 26.66
C VAL A 780 18.64 -28.19 27.44
N LEU A 781 18.46 -27.94 28.77
CA LEU A 781 19.47 -27.38 29.62
C LEU A 781 20.50 -28.40 30.12
N GLY A 782 20.27 -29.68 29.91
CA GLY A 782 21.15 -30.76 30.42
C GLY A 782 21.04 -31.03 31.94
N ASP A 783 20.16 -30.29 32.63
CA ASP A 783 19.90 -30.44 34.07
C ASP A 783 18.43 -30.74 34.33
N PRO A 784 18.10 -31.93 34.83
CA PRO A 784 16.71 -32.35 35.05
C PRO A 784 15.98 -31.58 36.17
N ASN A 785 16.69 -30.78 36.96
CA ASN A 785 16.13 -30.05 38.09
C ASN A 785 15.91 -28.56 37.84
N THR A 786 16.33 -28.04 36.68
CA THR A 786 16.28 -26.62 36.38
C THR A 786 15.46 -26.32 35.11
N THR A 787 14.74 -25.22 35.15
CA THR A 787 13.99 -24.69 34.04
C THR A 787 14.30 -23.19 33.89
N GLY A 788 14.22 -22.70 32.66
CA GLY A 788 14.40 -21.30 32.35
C GLY A 788 15.86 -20.89 32.18
N MET A 789 16.06 -19.88 31.32
CA MET A 789 17.35 -19.26 31.05
C MET A 789 17.14 -17.85 30.50
N CYS A 790 18.18 -17.00 30.58
CA CYS A 790 18.20 -15.76 29.85
C CYS A 790 18.43 -16.01 28.37
N VAL A 791 17.64 -15.41 27.52
CA VAL A 791 17.74 -15.51 26.07
C VAL A 791 17.94 -14.13 25.45
N ASP A 792 18.54 -14.09 24.28
CA ASP A 792 18.72 -12.87 23.53
C ASP A 792 17.39 -12.24 23.14
N PHE A 793 17.33 -10.91 23.07
CA PHE A 793 16.18 -10.23 22.49
C PHE A 793 16.58 -9.09 21.55
N THR A 794 15.68 -8.77 20.65
CA THR A 794 15.76 -7.61 19.76
C THR A 794 14.51 -6.75 19.91
N ARG A 795 14.67 -5.45 19.80
CA ARG A 795 13.58 -4.49 19.74
C ARG A 795 13.93 -3.35 18.79
N PRO A 796 12.93 -2.63 18.24
CA PRO A 796 13.19 -1.38 17.53
C PRO A 796 13.91 -0.37 18.43
N GLY A 797 14.94 0.26 17.92
CA GLY A 797 15.74 1.30 18.56
C GLY A 797 15.99 2.44 17.60
N ASN A 798 16.63 3.51 18.07
CA ASN A 798 17.01 4.64 17.25
C ASN A 798 18.51 4.59 16.95
N ASP A 799 18.87 4.73 15.67
CA ASP A 799 20.26 4.81 15.20
C ASP A 799 20.67 6.28 15.08
N ALA A 800 21.88 6.59 15.53
CA ALA A 800 22.44 7.93 15.47
C ALA A 800 22.98 8.31 14.08
N GLU A 801 22.91 7.42 13.10
CA GLU A 801 23.32 7.71 11.73
C GLU A 801 22.38 8.69 11.04
N THR A 802 22.94 9.48 10.12
CA THR A 802 22.16 10.43 9.32
C THR A 802 22.04 9.92 7.89
N THR A 803 20.84 10.02 7.31
CA THR A 803 20.63 9.82 5.88
C THR A 803 20.20 11.14 5.24
N THR A 804 20.71 11.40 4.05
CA THR A 804 20.39 12.59 3.25
C THR A 804 19.75 12.17 1.95
N GLN A 805 18.63 12.80 1.64
CA GLN A 805 17.94 12.69 0.36
C GLN A 805 17.88 14.07 -0.27
N SER A 806 18.28 14.21 -1.53
CA SER A 806 18.25 15.49 -2.26
C SER A 806 17.84 15.28 -3.70
N GLY A 807 17.30 16.33 -4.34
CA GLY A 807 16.90 16.21 -5.74
C GLY A 807 16.50 17.52 -6.38
N LEU A 808 16.26 17.43 -7.68
CA LEU A 808 15.73 18.50 -8.52
C LEU A 808 14.37 18.08 -9.10
N GLU A 809 13.42 18.98 -9.06
CA GLU A 809 12.08 18.84 -9.60
C GLU A 809 11.86 19.87 -10.71
N PHE A 810 11.38 19.44 -11.87
CA PHE A 810 11.06 20.32 -13.01
C PHE A 810 9.59 20.11 -13.37
N ALA A 811 8.85 21.20 -13.54
CA ALA A 811 7.50 21.15 -14.06
C ALA A 811 7.31 22.18 -15.17
N PHE A 812 6.55 21.79 -16.19
CA PHE A 812 6.18 22.65 -17.30
C PHE A 812 4.73 22.40 -17.69
N GLN A 813 3.95 23.46 -17.76
CA GLN A 813 2.56 23.43 -18.20
C GLN A 813 2.32 24.57 -19.16
N TYR A 814 1.72 24.25 -20.33
CA TYR A 814 1.34 25.25 -21.32
C TYR A 814 0.23 24.78 -22.25
N ASP A 815 -0.68 25.65 -22.58
CA ASP A 815 -1.68 25.43 -23.64
C ASP A 815 -1.55 26.45 -24.78
N LEU A 816 -2.01 26.06 -25.97
CA LEU A 816 -1.90 26.88 -27.19
C LEU A 816 -3.11 27.79 -27.43
N SER A 817 -4.02 27.96 -26.43
CA SER A 817 -5.24 28.76 -26.60
C SER A 817 -4.98 30.22 -27.02
N SER A 818 -3.91 30.79 -26.50
CA SER A 818 -3.48 32.16 -26.84
C SER A 818 -3.16 32.35 -28.35
N PHE A 819 -2.96 31.27 -29.09
CA PHE A 819 -2.65 31.30 -30.51
C PHE A 819 -3.84 30.91 -31.41
N GLU A 820 -5.06 31.05 -30.94
CA GLU A 820 -6.26 30.56 -31.64
C GLU A 820 -6.39 31.15 -33.04
N GLU A 821 -6.14 32.44 -33.21
CA GLU A 821 -6.20 33.14 -34.51
C GLU A 821 -5.23 32.56 -35.55
N THR A 822 -4.06 32.06 -35.08
CA THR A 822 -3.00 31.57 -35.96
C THR A 822 -3.09 30.07 -36.20
N LEU A 823 -3.37 29.30 -35.14
CA LEU A 823 -3.33 27.83 -35.14
C LEU A 823 -4.68 27.17 -35.40
N GLY A 824 -5.78 27.92 -35.33
CA GLY A 824 -7.12 27.42 -35.57
C GLY A 824 -7.48 26.24 -34.69
N TRP A 825 -7.72 25.06 -35.29
CA TRP A 825 -8.04 23.86 -34.54
C TRP A 825 -6.89 23.40 -33.61
N ALA A 826 -5.64 23.63 -34.04
CA ALA A 826 -4.48 23.17 -33.24
C ALA A 826 -4.27 24.01 -31.95
N SER A 827 -4.96 25.13 -31.77
CA SER A 827 -4.96 25.88 -30.51
C SER A 827 -5.62 25.09 -29.35
N GLY A 828 -6.30 23.98 -29.67
CA GLY A 828 -6.83 23.06 -28.68
C GLY A 828 -5.78 22.28 -27.90
N PHE A 829 -4.57 22.16 -28.43
CA PHE A 829 -3.52 21.39 -27.74
C PHE A 829 -2.91 22.12 -26.56
N GLY A 830 -2.46 21.30 -25.59
CA GLY A 830 -1.62 21.72 -24.48
C GLY A 830 -0.74 20.55 -24.00
N VAL A 831 0.22 20.87 -23.15
CA VAL A 831 1.20 19.92 -22.63
C VAL A 831 1.44 20.17 -21.13
N LEU A 832 1.53 19.07 -20.36
CA LEU A 832 2.09 19.07 -19.02
C LEU A 832 3.27 18.10 -19.03
N ALA A 833 4.37 18.51 -18.41
CA ALA A 833 5.53 17.67 -18.24
C ALA A 833 6.12 17.89 -16.86
N ASN A 834 6.49 16.81 -16.18
CA ASN A 834 7.26 16.88 -14.96
C ASN A 834 8.42 15.89 -15.03
N TYR A 835 9.51 16.22 -14.37
CA TYR A 835 10.68 15.37 -14.23
C TYR A 835 11.29 15.58 -12.84
N THR A 836 11.59 14.48 -12.19
CA THR A 836 12.25 14.45 -10.88
C THR A 836 13.51 13.63 -11.00
N THR A 837 14.63 14.19 -10.54
CA THR A 837 15.89 13.46 -10.32
C THR A 837 16.29 13.64 -8.88
N GLN A 838 16.65 12.55 -8.21
CA GLN A 838 16.91 12.53 -6.78
C GLN A 838 17.97 11.50 -6.42
N ASP A 839 18.70 11.76 -5.34
CA ASP A 839 19.76 10.91 -4.81
C ASP A 839 19.55 10.66 -3.33
N PHE A 840 20.01 9.51 -2.86
CA PHE A 840 19.96 9.10 -1.46
C PHE A 840 21.34 8.68 -1.00
N SER A 841 21.78 9.18 0.15
CA SER A 841 23.08 8.88 0.73
C SER A 841 23.03 8.75 2.25
N GLY A 842 24.05 8.12 2.83
CA GLY A 842 24.14 7.88 4.27
C GLY A 842 23.45 6.59 4.73
N GLY A 843 23.53 6.33 6.02
CA GLY A 843 23.09 5.08 6.64
C GLY A 843 24.10 3.93 6.45
N SER A 844 24.17 3.04 7.43
CA SER A 844 25.12 1.90 7.42
C SER A 844 24.46 0.56 7.12
N THR A 845 23.20 0.55 6.75
CA THR A 845 22.46 -0.69 6.55
C THR A 845 22.96 -1.44 5.31
N LYS A 846 23.80 -2.44 5.53
CA LYS A 846 24.17 -3.42 4.51
C LYS A 846 23.29 -4.64 4.63
N ASP A 847 22.65 -5.01 3.53
CA ASP A 847 22.08 -6.34 3.40
C ASP A 847 23.16 -7.31 3.01
N CYS A 848 23.47 -8.22 3.93
CA CYS A 848 24.42 -9.30 3.67
C CYS A 848 23.62 -10.60 3.49
N THR A 849 23.63 -11.14 2.29
CA THR A 849 23.19 -12.51 2.05
C THR A 849 24.28 -13.46 2.51
N SER A 850 23.95 -14.34 3.45
CA SER A 850 24.88 -15.41 3.81
C SER A 850 25.11 -16.30 2.60
N GLY A 851 26.34 -16.40 2.16
CA GLY A 851 26.76 -17.24 1.04
C GLY A 851 26.72 -18.72 1.38
N ARG A 852 25.59 -19.26 1.84
CA ARG A 852 25.51 -20.68 2.18
C ARG A 852 25.76 -21.54 0.95
N GLY A 853 26.88 -22.26 0.99
CA GLY A 853 27.38 -23.07 -0.11
C GLY A 853 28.23 -22.31 -1.14
N LEU A 854 28.19 -21.00 -1.21
CA LEU A 854 29.14 -20.18 -1.99
C LEU A 854 30.40 -19.86 -1.16
N THR A 855 31.08 -20.88 -0.66
CA THR A 855 32.36 -20.69 0.03
C THR A 855 33.39 -19.92 -0.80
N VAL A 856 33.15 -19.83 -2.12
CA VAL A 856 33.97 -19.10 -3.09
C VAL A 856 33.67 -17.59 -3.08
N LEU A 857 32.44 -17.18 -2.75
CA LEU A 857 32.01 -15.77 -2.80
C LEU A 857 32.06 -15.07 -1.44
N GLY A 858 32.01 -15.83 -0.33
CA GLY A 858 31.85 -15.24 0.99
C GLY A 858 30.47 -14.60 1.15
N ASP A 859 30.33 -13.70 2.14
CA ASP A 859 29.09 -12.93 2.30
C ASP A 859 29.00 -11.84 1.23
N VAL A 860 27.89 -11.83 0.48
CA VAL A 860 27.57 -10.77 -0.47
C VAL A 860 26.82 -9.69 0.29
N CYS A 861 27.49 -8.57 0.53
CA CYS A 861 26.88 -7.40 1.16
C CYS A 861 26.68 -6.31 0.13
N ILE A 862 25.44 -5.83 0.03
CA ILE A 862 25.07 -4.68 -0.80
C ILE A 862 24.53 -3.57 0.09
N ASP A 863 24.72 -2.33 -0.30
CA ASP A 863 24.13 -1.20 0.37
C ASP A 863 22.60 -1.25 0.19
N ARG A 864 21.85 -1.14 1.28
CA ARG A 864 20.41 -1.29 1.25
C ARG A 864 19.71 -0.14 0.52
N GLY A 865 20.20 1.07 0.66
CA GLY A 865 19.57 2.26 0.11
C GLY A 865 18.13 2.45 0.63
N LEU A 866 17.37 3.31 -0.01
CA LEU A 866 15.92 3.38 0.14
C LEU A 866 15.26 2.34 -0.75
N LEU A 867 14.31 1.60 -0.17
CA LEU A 867 13.50 0.64 -0.91
C LEU A 867 12.39 1.36 -1.67
N ASP A 868 12.02 0.82 -2.83
CA ASP A 868 11.02 1.37 -3.74
C ASP A 868 11.33 2.81 -4.22
N PHE A 869 12.60 3.20 -4.15
CA PHE A 869 13.12 4.51 -4.52
C PHE A 869 13.74 4.48 -5.92
N SER A 870 13.21 5.30 -6.82
CA SER A 870 13.81 5.54 -8.14
C SER A 870 14.49 6.89 -8.15
N GLU A 871 15.70 6.95 -8.71
CA GLU A 871 16.44 8.20 -8.85
C GLU A 871 15.77 9.12 -9.86
N ASP A 872 15.31 8.57 -10.99
CA ASP A 872 14.69 9.33 -12.07
C ASP A 872 13.24 8.90 -12.32
N ALA A 873 12.34 9.89 -12.51
CA ALA A 873 10.97 9.66 -12.94
C ALA A 873 10.45 10.86 -13.73
N TYR A 874 9.61 10.62 -14.75
CA TYR A 874 8.95 11.69 -15.49
C TYR A 874 7.56 11.30 -15.98
N ASN A 875 6.73 12.34 -16.15
CA ASN A 875 5.42 12.24 -16.76
C ASN A 875 5.31 13.25 -17.89
N LEU A 876 4.72 12.84 -18.99
CA LEU A 876 4.39 13.69 -20.14
C LEU A 876 2.93 13.51 -20.50
N THR A 877 2.14 14.56 -20.35
CA THR A 877 0.74 14.58 -20.75
C THR A 877 0.56 15.54 -21.92
N VAL A 878 -0.01 15.07 -23.01
CA VAL A 878 -0.52 15.90 -24.11
C VAL A 878 -2.04 15.88 -24.04
N PHE A 879 -2.67 17.03 -24.05
CA PHE A 879 -4.12 17.14 -24.06
C PHE A 879 -4.61 18.00 -25.24
N TYR A 880 -5.86 17.80 -25.58
CA TYR A 880 -6.60 18.59 -26.54
C TYR A 880 -7.96 18.95 -25.99
N GLU A 881 -8.32 20.21 -26.00
CA GLU A 881 -9.63 20.69 -25.60
C GLU A 881 -10.12 21.80 -26.54
N LYS A 882 -11.08 21.48 -27.37
CA LYS A 882 -11.75 22.45 -28.25
C LYS A 882 -13.02 21.86 -28.85
N ASN A 883 -14.04 22.69 -29.08
CA ASN A 883 -15.26 22.36 -29.83
C ASN A 883 -15.97 21.11 -29.32
N LYS A 884 -16.23 21.02 -28.01
CA LYS A 884 -16.89 19.90 -27.33
C LYS A 884 -16.08 18.60 -27.28
N LEU A 885 -14.86 18.60 -27.73
CA LEU A 885 -13.96 17.47 -27.66
C LEU A 885 -12.84 17.76 -26.67
N SER A 886 -12.68 16.88 -25.70
CA SER A 886 -11.49 16.84 -24.85
C SER A 886 -10.84 15.48 -24.96
N ALA A 887 -9.51 15.46 -25.04
CA ALA A 887 -8.72 14.24 -25.09
C ALA A 887 -7.43 14.43 -24.34
N ARG A 888 -6.93 13.36 -23.76
CA ARG A 888 -5.66 13.36 -23.01
C ARG A 888 -4.91 12.07 -23.31
N MET A 889 -3.60 12.17 -23.39
CA MET A 889 -2.69 11.04 -23.46
C MET A 889 -1.53 11.30 -22.49
N ARG A 890 -1.31 10.40 -21.54
CA ARG A 890 -0.27 10.50 -20.52
C ARG A 890 0.69 9.34 -20.66
N TYR A 891 1.98 9.65 -20.71
CA TYR A 891 3.08 8.69 -20.64
C TYR A 891 3.86 8.94 -19.36
N THR A 892 3.95 7.90 -18.53
CA THR A 892 4.67 7.90 -17.26
C THR A 892 5.85 6.96 -17.38
N TRP A 893 7.03 7.36 -16.91
CA TRP A 893 8.20 6.51 -16.83
C TRP A 893 8.88 6.66 -15.47
N ARG A 894 9.35 5.54 -14.95
CA ARG A 894 10.05 5.43 -13.68
C ARG A 894 11.26 4.52 -13.84
N GLU A 895 12.43 4.97 -13.34
CA GLU A 895 13.66 4.20 -13.35
C GLU A 895 13.58 2.97 -12.45
N ALA A 896 14.45 1.99 -12.71
CA ALA A 896 14.59 0.77 -11.92
C ALA A 896 14.89 1.08 -10.44
N PHE A 897 14.32 0.27 -9.56
CA PHE A 897 14.48 0.44 -8.12
C PHE A 897 14.55 -0.91 -7.40
N ARG A 898 15.18 -0.90 -6.22
CA ARG A 898 15.20 -2.05 -5.34
C ARG A 898 13.88 -2.16 -4.57
N THR A 899 13.27 -3.36 -4.59
CA THR A 899 12.06 -3.64 -3.82
C THR A 899 12.40 -4.14 -2.41
N ASN A 900 11.39 -4.19 -1.55
CA ASN A 900 11.50 -4.84 -0.24
C ASN A 900 11.50 -6.37 -0.33
N ASP A 901 11.24 -6.95 -1.50
CA ASP A 901 11.19 -8.38 -1.72
C ASP A 901 12.58 -8.99 -1.82
N PHE A 902 12.65 -10.26 -1.46
CA PHE A 902 13.81 -11.10 -1.66
C PHE A 902 13.38 -12.34 -2.42
N ALA A 903 14.16 -12.71 -3.45
CA ALA A 903 13.96 -13.98 -4.10
C ALA A 903 14.77 -15.08 -3.40
N GLY A 904 14.19 -16.25 -3.41
CA GLY A 904 14.75 -17.41 -2.72
C GLY A 904 13.94 -17.78 -1.49
N GLY A 905 14.06 -19.00 -1.05
CA GLY A 905 13.41 -19.50 0.16
C GLY A 905 13.93 -18.79 1.38
N ALA A 906 13.57 -17.54 1.51
CA ALA A 906 13.94 -16.63 2.56
C ALA A 906 13.62 -17.28 3.91
N ASN A 907 14.56 -17.97 4.46
CA ASN A 907 14.37 -18.45 5.81
C ASN A 907 15.56 -18.05 6.66
N SER A 908 15.32 -17.06 7.48
CA SER A 908 16.20 -16.53 8.50
C SER A 908 16.70 -17.59 9.48
N SER A 909 16.17 -18.79 9.48
CA SER A 909 16.46 -19.82 10.46
C SER A 909 17.36 -20.96 9.95
N GLY A 910 18.41 -20.65 9.20
CA GLY A 910 19.44 -21.63 8.88
C GLY A 910 19.12 -22.60 7.74
N SER A 911 18.17 -22.28 6.88
CA SER A 911 17.93 -23.01 5.64
C SER A 911 19.04 -22.81 4.62
N SER A 912 19.10 -23.67 3.61
CA SER A 912 20.21 -23.75 2.63
C SER A 912 20.14 -22.75 1.50
N THR A 913 19.21 -21.84 1.53
CA THR A 913 18.85 -21.01 0.41
C THR A 913 19.36 -19.59 0.55
N PHE A 914 19.78 -18.99 -0.57
CA PHE A 914 20.15 -17.58 -0.61
C PHE A 914 18.92 -16.72 -0.62
N SER A 915 19.03 -15.55 -0.02
CA SER A 915 18.07 -14.47 -0.16
C SER A 915 18.69 -13.42 -1.07
N PHE A 916 18.21 -13.28 -2.29
CA PHE A 916 18.73 -12.27 -3.21
C PHE A 916 17.87 -11.02 -3.18
N PRO A 917 18.51 -9.82 -3.16
CA PRO A 917 17.77 -8.58 -3.34
C PRO A 917 17.10 -8.56 -4.73
N VAL A 918 15.91 -7.99 -4.78
CA VAL A 918 15.09 -7.92 -6.00
C VAL A 918 15.04 -6.49 -6.49
N TRP A 919 15.29 -6.31 -7.79
CA TRP A 919 15.23 -5.05 -8.50
C TRP A 919 14.07 -5.07 -9.49
N THR A 920 13.10 -4.19 -9.32
CA THR A 920 12.14 -3.89 -10.38
C THR A 920 12.82 -3.03 -11.43
N LEU A 921 12.80 -3.46 -12.69
CA LEU A 921 13.38 -2.69 -13.78
C LEU A 921 12.57 -1.45 -14.10
N ASP A 922 13.15 -0.56 -14.91
CA ASP A 922 12.49 0.63 -15.41
C ASP A 922 11.17 0.28 -16.11
N ARG A 923 10.19 1.15 -15.91
CA ARG A 923 8.81 0.90 -16.34
C ARG A 923 8.19 2.15 -16.92
N ALA A 924 7.43 1.95 -18.00
CA ALA A 924 6.62 2.98 -18.62
C ALA A 924 5.15 2.59 -18.68
N GLN A 925 4.24 3.54 -18.59
CA GLN A 925 2.80 3.30 -18.75
C GLN A 925 2.18 4.38 -19.63
N LEU A 926 1.32 3.97 -20.54
CA LEU A 926 0.56 4.87 -21.42
C LEU A 926 -0.93 4.80 -21.06
N ASN A 927 -1.50 5.94 -20.64
CA ASN A 927 -2.92 6.10 -20.40
C ASN A 927 -3.51 7.10 -21.42
N ALA A 928 -4.76 6.93 -21.78
CA ALA A 928 -5.44 7.82 -22.71
C ALA A 928 -6.92 7.99 -22.34
N SER A 929 -7.47 9.18 -22.59
CA SER A 929 -8.90 9.43 -22.46
C SER A 929 -9.42 10.36 -23.56
N VAL A 930 -10.67 10.16 -23.94
CA VAL A 930 -11.39 11.01 -24.91
C VAL A 930 -12.80 11.23 -24.42
N ASN A 931 -13.24 12.49 -24.36
CA ASN A 931 -14.58 12.88 -23.95
C ASN A 931 -15.20 13.79 -25.01
N TYR A 932 -16.51 13.67 -25.20
CA TYR A 932 -17.27 14.47 -26.13
C TYR A 932 -18.58 14.97 -25.52
N ASP A 933 -18.76 16.31 -25.49
CA ASP A 933 -19.98 16.96 -25.06
C ASP A 933 -21.04 16.89 -26.15
N VAL A 934 -21.96 15.95 -26.04
CA VAL A 934 -23.10 15.82 -26.98
C VAL A 934 -23.92 17.11 -26.96
N ASN A 935 -24.18 17.62 -25.77
CA ASN A 935 -24.80 18.91 -25.49
C ASN A 935 -24.34 19.39 -24.10
N ASP A 936 -24.87 20.54 -23.63
CA ASP A 936 -24.47 21.16 -22.36
C ASP A 936 -24.77 20.29 -21.11
N LYS A 937 -25.59 19.24 -21.27
CA LYS A 937 -25.98 18.34 -20.18
C LYS A 937 -25.45 16.92 -20.31
N LEU A 938 -25.07 16.46 -21.48
CA LEU A 938 -24.66 15.08 -21.72
C LEU A 938 -23.25 15.02 -22.30
N ASN A 939 -22.37 14.37 -21.57
CA ASN A 939 -21.01 14.02 -21.99
C ASN A 939 -20.89 12.49 -22.15
N ILE A 940 -20.12 12.03 -23.14
CA ILE A 940 -19.73 10.63 -23.31
C ILE A 940 -18.22 10.53 -23.32
N GLY A 941 -17.66 9.49 -22.72
CA GLY A 941 -16.22 9.32 -22.56
C GLY A 941 -15.75 7.89 -22.78
N LEU A 942 -14.49 7.78 -23.17
CA LEU A 942 -13.71 6.55 -23.27
C LEU A 942 -12.38 6.78 -22.58
N GLU A 943 -11.99 5.88 -21.71
CA GLU A 943 -10.70 5.88 -21.00
C GLU A 943 -9.99 4.55 -21.21
N ALA A 944 -8.66 4.58 -21.24
CA ALA A 944 -7.82 3.39 -21.33
C ALA A 944 -6.62 3.56 -20.39
N VAL A 945 -6.42 2.60 -19.49
CA VAL A 945 -5.29 2.51 -18.57
C VAL A 945 -4.38 1.38 -19.03
N ASN A 946 -3.07 1.58 -18.94
CA ASN A 946 -2.04 0.64 -19.41
C ASN A 946 -2.26 0.20 -20.86
N LEU A 947 -2.44 1.17 -21.77
CA LEU A 947 -2.76 0.92 -23.17
C LEU A 947 -1.73 0.05 -23.92
N THR A 948 -0.48 0.08 -23.47
CA THR A 948 0.65 -0.67 -24.02
C THR A 948 0.82 -2.07 -23.41
N GLU A 949 0.02 -2.42 -22.39
CA GLU A 949 0.13 -3.69 -21.63
C GLU A 949 1.55 -3.88 -21.06
N GLU A 950 2.10 -2.81 -20.49
CA GLU A 950 3.45 -2.81 -19.92
C GLU A 950 3.54 -3.75 -18.74
N GLY A 951 4.47 -4.70 -18.80
CA GLY A 951 4.72 -5.68 -17.75
C GLY A 951 5.68 -5.18 -16.67
N ILE A 952 5.84 -5.98 -15.64
CA ILE A 952 6.81 -5.79 -14.56
C ILE A 952 7.87 -6.87 -14.68
N SER A 953 9.16 -6.49 -14.75
CA SER A 953 10.29 -7.41 -14.73
C SER A 953 11.09 -7.17 -13.46
N GLN A 954 11.31 -8.25 -12.69
CA GLN A 954 12.06 -8.18 -11.44
C GLN A 954 13.25 -9.12 -11.48
N HIS A 955 14.44 -8.54 -11.35
CA HIS A 955 15.71 -9.22 -11.43
C HIS A 955 16.31 -9.43 -10.04
N CYS A 956 16.91 -10.59 -9.82
CA CYS A 956 17.61 -10.92 -8.58
C CYS A 956 19.05 -10.49 -8.63
N VAL A 957 19.64 -10.19 -7.48
CA VAL A 957 21.03 -9.79 -7.25
C VAL A 957 21.30 -8.34 -7.69
N SER A 958 20.99 -8.00 -8.92
CA SER A 958 21.19 -6.66 -9.50
C SER A 958 20.22 -6.43 -10.66
N GLN A 959 20.17 -5.20 -11.17
CA GLN A 959 19.35 -4.85 -12.34
C GLN A 959 19.74 -5.66 -13.61
N THR A 960 20.97 -6.15 -13.70
CA THR A 960 21.45 -6.99 -14.80
C THR A 960 21.55 -8.47 -14.40
N GLY A 961 21.02 -8.83 -13.25
CA GLY A 961 20.96 -10.20 -12.75
C GLY A 961 19.93 -11.05 -13.48
N PRO A 962 19.71 -12.29 -13.03
CA PRO A 962 18.72 -13.16 -13.62
C PRO A 962 17.29 -12.66 -13.36
N LEU A 963 16.40 -12.84 -14.32
CA LEU A 963 14.97 -12.66 -14.12
C LEU A 963 14.46 -13.67 -13.09
N CYS A 964 13.81 -13.20 -12.04
CA CYS A 964 13.26 -14.03 -10.96
C CYS A 964 11.74 -13.96 -10.89
N PHE A 965 11.17 -12.79 -11.16
CA PHE A 965 9.73 -12.55 -11.20
C PHE A 965 9.37 -11.78 -12.46
N ALA A 966 8.23 -12.08 -13.00
CA ALA A 966 7.57 -11.23 -13.98
C ALA A 966 6.14 -10.96 -13.54
N GLY A 967 5.61 -9.80 -13.87
CA GLY A 967 4.23 -9.41 -13.63
C GLY A 967 3.62 -8.92 -14.94
N ILE A 968 2.46 -9.43 -15.28
CA ILE A 968 1.74 -9.03 -16.48
C ILE A 968 0.38 -8.52 -16.02
N PRO A 969 0.26 -7.20 -15.78
CA PRO A 969 -1.02 -6.59 -15.44
C PRO A 969 -1.89 -6.38 -16.67
N ASP A 970 -3.17 -6.20 -16.43
CA ASP A 970 -4.17 -5.95 -17.45
C ASP A 970 -4.07 -4.55 -18.11
N ARG A 971 -4.70 -4.43 -19.28
CA ARG A 971 -5.16 -3.16 -19.84
C ARG A 971 -6.63 -3.01 -19.53
N ARG A 972 -7.04 -1.85 -19.01
CA ARG A 972 -8.44 -1.57 -18.68
C ARG A 972 -9.01 -0.50 -19.58
N ILE A 973 -10.22 -0.73 -20.07
CA ILE A 973 -10.95 0.19 -20.93
C ILE A 973 -12.28 0.50 -20.29
N THR A 974 -12.57 1.79 -20.11
CA THR A 974 -13.82 2.28 -19.51
C THR A 974 -14.57 3.14 -20.52
N ILE A 975 -15.83 2.83 -20.76
CA ILE A 975 -16.78 3.65 -21.53
C ILE A 975 -17.88 4.18 -20.62
N GLY A 976 -18.25 5.45 -20.78
CA GLY A 976 -19.26 6.02 -19.91
C GLY A 976 -19.97 7.23 -20.45
N ALA A 977 -21.00 7.63 -19.71
CA ALA A 977 -21.77 8.84 -19.94
C ALA A 977 -22.03 9.56 -18.62
N SER A 978 -21.95 10.90 -18.64
CA SER A 978 -22.35 11.75 -17.52
C SER A 978 -23.46 12.69 -17.95
N TYR A 979 -24.44 12.89 -17.06
CA TYR A 979 -25.58 13.78 -17.29
C TYR A 979 -25.71 14.80 -16.16
N ARG A 980 -25.82 16.08 -16.53
CA ARG A 980 -26.05 17.21 -15.61
C ARG A 980 -27.52 17.65 -15.71
N PHE A 981 -28.18 18.00 -14.61
CA PHE A 981 -29.61 18.35 -14.58
C PHE A 981 -29.92 19.57 -13.71
#